data_6e20571bbaaf13bfd4ff5a2cc5e2fbc5
#
_entry.id   6e20571bbaaf13bfd4ff5a2cc5e2fbc5
#
_cell.length_a   1.000
_cell.length_b   1.000
_cell.length_c   1.000
_cell.angle_alpha   90.00
_cell.angle_beta   90.00
_cell.angle_gamma   90.00
#
_symmetry.space_group_name_H-M   'P 1'
#
loop_
_entity.id
_entity.type
_entity.pdbx_description
1 polymer ?
#
loop_
_entity_poly.entity_id
_entity_poly.type
_entity_poly.pdbx_seq_one_letter_code
_entity_poly.pdbx_strand_id
1 'polypeptide(L)'
;MKVEVKSYTDKETGLTSNQALSHKKNTLEASVSKTYTKILKEHVFTFFNMINVVLAVLVIFTGSYRNMLFMLVVIFNMIIGLIQEIRSKRKLDKLALVHQQKIHVLRDGHISRISIDQIVEDDILIIKSGDQVPCDGVLREGSIECDESMLTGESDAIEKFENDSIFSGSIIVSGQAKMQVVTVGEDTYAHSILKHAKREKRYPSQLRDSIQSIIRFSTIVLLPAGVLLFLKQFLSDPTDLNDAILSTVAAVVGMIPEGLVLLTSIALSVGVMKLTQKNVLVQELYCIETLARVDTLCLDKTGTITQGEMKVIQIDTDHDLSMIKQTLANMFSSLQDDNTTAKAIREYVSNIEPTQITKDIIPFSSSRKACGAVFKDAKYILGAYSFIIQKQDPEIIKKLNEYGNKGYRTLILARSNSKDHQLYGDFEILAFILIQDALRKDASTILSYFKKQNVDLKIISGDDEKTVSALAKEAGVTGKSIDMTGIQDVRQVIEDHAIFGRVTPEQKKEMIIALKEKGHTVAMTGDGVNDVMALKEADCSIAMGSGSEAAKKIASMVLLNDQFKSLPSILHEGRCIINNIQRTASLFLVKTLFSFGLSLLTLVWLTEYPFQPIQLTLISTLATGLPSFILTLEPNATRVEGNFLVNVFSRALPGAICVVVSVILASILTPVLSTNSEQFSTICTLIAGFNALCVLTGACIPFTRLRHLLVICMIAFFAISIIFFHNFFYIVPLNITQIIFVLIVCVMIPFIQRFLNLWFKKQLRLHYKKG
;
A
#
# COMPACT_ATOMS: atom_id res chain seq x y z
N MET A 1 27.88 21.12 4.66
CA MET A 1 27.37 22.27 3.92
C MET A 1 26.85 23.29 4.92
N LYS A 2 27.13 24.57 4.82
CA LYS A 2 26.56 25.60 5.72
C LYS A 2 25.52 26.40 4.95
N VAL A 3 24.36 26.56 5.56
CA VAL A 3 23.30 27.42 5.06
C VAL A 3 23.54 28.80 5.71
N GLU A 4 23.66 29.85 4.92
CA GLU A 4 23.95 31.22 5.43
C GLU A 4 22.65 32.04 5.45
N VAL A 5 22.38 32.67 6.59
CA VAL A 5 21.23 33.57 6.78
C VAL A 5 21.55 34.90 6.11
N LYS A 6 20.76 35.31 5.13
CA LYS A 6 20.90 36.57 4.39
C LYS A 6 20.29 37.75 5.16
N SER A 7 19.21 37.52 5.87
CA SER A 7 18.45 38.49 6.66
C SER A 7 18.10 37.90 8.00
N TYR A 8 18.35 38.60 9.09
CA TYR A 8 18.04 38.14 10.43
C TYR A 8 16.64 38.56 10.83
N THR A 9 15.75 37.59 11.06
CA THR A 9 14.43 37.79 11.64
C THR A 9 14.52 37.75 13.18
N ASP A 10 13.78 38.61 13.84
CA ASP A 10 13.72 38.61 15.32
C ASP A 10 13.11 37.29 15.82
N LYS A 11 13.85 36.60 16.69
CA LYS A 11 13.48 35.28 17.22
C LYS A 11 12.31 35.33 18.24
N GLU A 12 11.93 36.50 18.75
CA GLU A 12 10.85 36.69 19.72
C GLU A 12 9.54 37.13 19.06
N THR A 13 9.61 37.89 17.97
CA THR A 13 8.40 38.38 17.28
C THR A 13 8.14 37.72 15.95
N GLY A 14 9.17 37.16 15.29
CA GLY A 14 9.06 36.61 13.95
C GLY A 14 8.78 37.65 12.88
N LEU A 15 8.43 37.21 11.67
CA LEU A 15 7.96 38.11 10.60
C LEU A 15 6.58 38.67 10.91
N THR A 16 6.29 39.88 10.44
CA THR A 16 4.91 40.36 10.40
C THR A 16 4.14 39.69 9.27
N SER A 17 2.81 39.54 9.44
CA SER A 17 1.94 38.96 8.39
C SER A 17 2.06 39.69 7.05
N ASN A 18 2.31 40.99 7.03
CA ASN A 18 2.51 41.77 5.84
C ASN A 18 3.86 41.47 5.16
N GLN A 19 4.94 41.30 5.94
CA GLN A 19 6.24 40.89 5.42
C GLN A 19 6.19 39.51 4.80
N ALA A 20 5.50 38.56 5.44
CA ALA A 20 5.35 37.21 4.93
C ALA A 20 4.66 37.13 3.55
N LEU A 21 3.84 38.12 3.17
CA LEU A 21 3.23 38.19 1.84
C LEU A 21 4.21 38.50 0.72
N SER A 22 5.32 39.19 1.04
CA SER A 22 6.35 39.61 0.07
C SER A 22 7.48 38.59 -0.08
N HIS A 23 7.62 37.63 0.82
CA HIS A 23 8.66 36.62 0.78
C HIS A 23 8.30 35.43 -0.10
N LYS A 24 9.32 34.72 -0.59
CA LYS A 24 9.15 33.52 -1.43
C LYS A 24 8.49 32.40 -0.63
N LYS A 25 7.37 31.86 -1.16
CA LYS A 25 6.61 30.77 -0.53
C LYS A 25 7.22 29.40 -0.80
N ASN A 26 7.03 28.50 0.14
CA ASN A 26 7.39 27.09 0.03
C ASN A 26 6.42 26.36 -0.91
N THR A 27 6.49 26.64 -2.20
CA THR A 27 5.69 25.96 -3.22
C THR A 27 6.38 24.65 -3.61
N LEU A 28 6.10 23.58 -2.88
CA LEU A 28 6.38 22.22 -3.35
C LEU A 28 5.18 21.76 -4.16
N GLU A 29 5.37 21.31 -5.40
CA GLU A 29 4.37 20.56 -6.14
C GLU A 29 4.15 19.17 -5.49
N ALA A 30 3.63 19.15 -4.28
CA ALA A 30 3.17 17.93 -3.64
C ALA A 30 1.79 17.55 -4.18
N SER A 31 1.66 17.26 -5.47
CA SER A 31 0.48 16.58 -5.97
C SER A 31 0.61 15.09 -5.63
N VAL A 32 0.00 14.67 -4.54
CA VAL A 32 -0.19 13.25 -4.17
C VAL A 32 -0.94 12.49 -5.28
N SER A 33 -1.57 13.18 -6.22
CA SER A 33 -2.36 12.60 -7.28
C SER A 33 -1.97 13.13 -8.66
N LYS A 34 -2.16 12.31 -9.70
CA LYS A 34 -1.90 12.68 -11.10
C LYS A 34 -2.70 13.93 -11.52
N THR A 35 -2.14 14.76 -12.40
CA THR A 35 -2.87 15.90 -12.99
C THR A 35 -4.02 15.42 -13.91
N TYR A 36 -5.08 16.21 -14.06
CA TYR A 36 -6.20 15.87 -14.95
C TYR A 36 -5.75 15.66 -16.40
N THR A 37 -4.80 16.46 -16.88
CA THR A 37 -4.21 16.32 -18.22
C THR A 37 -3.46 15.01 -18.39
N LYS A 38 -2.73 14.57 -17.36
CA LYS A 38 -2.02 13.28 -17.37
C LYS A 38 -3.02 12.12 -17.38
N ILE A 39 -4.07 12.17 -16.58
CA ILE A 39 -5.14 11.16 -16.56
C ILE A 39 -5.79 11.06 -17.95
N LEU A 40 -6.17 12.18 -18.55
CA LEU A 40 -6.76 12.19 -19.89
C LEU A 40 -5.81 11.58 -20.93
N LYS A 41 -4.53 11.97 -20.92
CA LYS A 41 -3.53 11.45 -21.85
C LYS A 41 -3.31 9.95 -21.69
N GLU A 42 -3.24 9.44 -20.46
CA GLU A 42 -3.03 8.02 -20.18
C GLU A 42 -4.23 7.15 -20.57
N HIS A 43 -5.48 7.68 -20.58
CA HIS A 43 -6.66 6.93 -21.00
C HIS A 43 -6.92 7.01 -22.50
N VAL A 44 -6.66 8.14 -23.13
CA VAL A 44 -6.93 8.34 -24.57
C VAL A 44 -5.83 7.78 -25.45
N PHE A 45 -4.57 8.11 -25.16
CA PHE A 45 -3.41 7.76 -26.01
C PHE A 45 -2.70 6.49 -25.54
N THR A 46 -3.47 5.40 -25.36
CA THR A 46 -2.87 4.09 -25.14
C THR A 46 -2.49 3.47 -26.49
N PHE A 47 -1.47 2.61 -26.49
CA PHE A 47 -1.07 1.86 -27.70
C PHE A 47 -2.23 1.09 -28.33
N PHE A 48 -3.04 0.43 -27.50
CA PHE A 48 -4.19 -0.33 -28.00
C PHE A 48 -5.31 0.57 -28.57
N ASN A 49 -5.58 1.72 -27.96
CA ASN A 49 -6.56 2.66 -28.49
C ASN A 49 -6.12 3.20 -29.87
N MET A 50 -4.83 3.49 -30.03
CA MET A 50 -4.28 3.92 -31.32
C MET A 50 -4.46 2.84 -32.39
N ILE A 51 -4.17 1.59 -32.07
CA ILE A 51 -4.40 0.46 -32.98
C ILE A 51 -5.90 0.34 -33.32
N ASN A 52 -6.79 0.40 -32.31
CA ASN A 52 -8.23 0.32 -32.55
C ASN A 52 -8.72 1.44 -33.48
N VAL A 53 -8.17 2.66 -33.39
CA VAL A 53 -8.49 3.75 -34.33
C VAL A 53 -8.03 3.40 -35.75
N VAL A 54 -6.81 2.87 -35.90
CA VAL A 54 -6.32 2.44 -37.22
C VAL A 54 -7.22 1.34 -37.80
N LEU A 55 -7.57 0.34 -36.99
CA LEU A 55 -8.47 -0.75 -37.42
C LEU A 55 -9.88 -0.21 -37.78
N ALA A 56 -10.41 0.75 -37.04
CA ALA A 56 -11.70 1.38 -37.34
C ALA A 56 -11.65 2.14 -38.70
N VAL A 57 -10.55 2.84 -38.98
CA VAL A 57 -10.33 3.50 -40.28
C VAL A 57 -10.30 2.46 -41.41
N LEU A 58 -9.62 1.34 -41.22
CA LEU A 58 -9.62 0.25 -42.21
C LEU A 58 -11.02 -0.33 -42.46
N VAL A 59 -11.82 -0.52 -41.40
CA VAL A 59 -13.22 -0.99 -41.54
C VAL A 59 -14.11 0.05 -42.25
N ILE A 60 -13.87 1.34 -42.09
CA ILE A 60 -14.61 2.40 -42.82
C ILE A 60 -14.39 2.25 -44.35
N PHE A 61 -13.16 1.95 -44.78
CA PHE A 61 -12.84 1.75 -46.22
C PHE A 61 -13.58 0.57 -46.79
N THR A 62 -13.91 -0.49 -46.03
CA THR A 62 -14.71 -1.62 -46.51
C THR A 62 -16.21 -1.32 -46.62
N GLY A 63 -16.71 -0.18 -46.11
CA GLY A 63 -18.13 0.12 -46.06
C GLY A 63 -18.94 -0.68 -45.05
N SER A 64 -18.31 -1.58 -44.28
CA SER A 64 -19.01 -2.48 -43.35
C SER A 64 -19.14 -1.86 -41.95
N TYR A 65 -19.91 -0.80 -41.80
CA TYR A 65 -20.06 0.00 -40.57
C TYR A 65 -20.49 -0.82 -39.33
N ARG A 66 -21.22 -1.93 -39.53
CA ARG A 66 -21.61 -2.82 -38.40
C ARG A 66 -20.38 -3.41 -37.68
N ASN A 67 -19.34 -3.70 -38.41
CA ASN A 67 -18.08 -4.23 -37.86
C ASN A 67 -17.29 -3.20 -37.05
N MET A 68 -17.70 -1.93 -36.99
CA MET A 68 -17.16 -0.90 -36.12
C MET A 68 -17.67 -0.94 -34.67
N LEU A 69 -18.60 -1.87 -34.34
CA LEU A 69 -19.18 -1.95 -32.99
C LEU A 69 -18.11 -2.09 -31.88
N PHE A 70 -16.96 -2.69 -32.17
CA PHE A 70 -15.86 -2.77 -31.21
C PHE A 70 -15.36 -1.38 -30.77
N MET A 71 -15.38 -0.38 -31.68
CA MET A 71 -14.94 0.97 -31.34
C MET A 71 -15.88 1.63 -30.33
N LEU A 72 -17.18 1.35 -30.39
CA LEU A 72 -18.14 1.82 -29.39
C LEU A 72 -17.78 1.25 -28.00
N VAL A 73 -17.42 -0.03 -27.92
CA VAL A 73 -16.98 -0.66 -26.65
C VAL A 73 -15.70 0.01 -26.13
N VAL A 74 -14.72 0.28 -26.99
CA VAL A 74 -13.49 1.01 -26.63
C VAL A 74 -13.81 2.39 -26.06
N ILE A 75 -14.68 3.16 -26.74
CA ILE A 75 -15.10 4.50 -26.29
C ILE A 75 -15.80 4.42 -24.92
N PHE A 76 -16.74 3.50 -24.74
CA PHE A 76 -17.42 3.33 -23.44
C PHE A 76 -16.43 2.95 -22.33
N ASN A 77 -15.53 2.03 -22.59
CA ASN A 77 -14.48 1.64 -21.64
C ASN A 77 -13.60 2.84 -21.25
N MET A 78 -13.17 3.63 -22.23
CA MET A 78 -12.39 4.85 -22.01
C MET A 78 -13.14 5.88 -21.14
N ILE A 79 -14.41 6.14 -21.44
CA ILE A 79 -15.26 7.10 -20.69
C ILE A 79 -15.47 6.62 -19.25
N ILE A 80 -15.79 5.34 -19.05
CA ILE A 80 -15.97 4.75 -17.72
C ILE A 80 -14.67 4.87 -16.91
N GLY A 81 -13.53 4.54 -17.49
CA GLY A 81 -12.23 4.65 -16.84
C GLY A 81 -11.89 6.07 -16.42
N LEU A 82 -12.08 7.02 -17.34
CA LEU A 82 -11.84 8.43 -17.10
C LEU A 82 -12.71 8.99 -15.96
N ILE A 83 -14.01 8.71 -15.98
CA ILE A 83 -14.94 9.15 -14.93
C ILE A 83 -14.53 8.58 -13.57
N GLN A 84 -14.16 7.31 -13.52
CA GLN A 84 -13.80 6.66 -12.26
C GLN A 84 -12.47 7.18 -11.71
N GLU A 85 -11.43 7.35 -12.54
CA GLU A 85 -10.15 7.89 -12.10
C GLU A 85 -10.27 9.34 -11.62
N ILE A 86 -11.09 10.17 -12.32
CA ILE A 86 -11.39 11.53 -11.87
C ILE A 86 -12.14 11.55 -10.54
N ARG A 87 -13.11 10.65 -10.32
CA ARG A 87 -13.81 10.53 -9.03
C ARG A 87 -12.88 10.11 -7.91
N SER A 88 -12.01 9.15 -8.17
CA SER A 88 -11.00 8.69 -7.22
C SER A 88 -10.04 9.81 -6.85
N LYS A 89 -9.48 10.52 -7.86
CA LYS A 89 -8.62 11.69 -7.66
C LYS A 89 -9.28 12.74 -6.77
N ARG A 90 -10.51 13.17 -7.08
CA ARG A 90 -11.21 14.20 -6.29
C ARG A 90 -11.37 13.80 -4.81
N LYS A 91 -11.60 12.52 -4.52
CA LYS A 91 -11.71 12.03 -3.14
C LYS A 91 -10.36 12.00 -2.43
N LEU A 92 -9.30 11.56 -3.12
CA LEU A 92 -7.94 11.55 -2.59
C LEU A 92 -7.44 12.98 -2.32
N ASP A 93 -7.63 13.89 -3.27
CA ASP A 93 -7.25 15.31 -3.11
C ASP A 93 -7.96 15.96 -1.92
N LYS A 94 -9.26 15.69 -1.75
CA LYS A 94 -10.03 16.21 -0.60
C LYS A 94 -9.49 15.70 0.75
N LEU A 95 -9.07 14.45 0.82
CA LEU A 95 -8.48 13.87 2.04
C LEU A 95 -7.07 14.41 2.30
N ALA A 96 -6.25 14.52 1.26
CA ALA A 96 -4.91 15.08 1.35
C ALA A 96 -4.94 16.52 1.91
N LEU A 97 -5.90 17.34 1.47
CA LEU A 97 -6.11 18.70 1.98
C LEU A 97 -6.47 18.74 3.47
N VAL A 98 -7.26 17.79 3.95
CA VAL A 98 -7.64 17.74 5.39
C VAL A 98 -6.47 17.33 6.28
N HIS A 99 -5.51 16.57 5.73
CA HIS A 99 -4.36 15.99 6.46
C HIS A 99 -3.02 16.58 6.05
N GLN A 100 -3.01 17.81 5.47
CA GLN A 100 -1.76 18.51 5.21
C GLN A 100 -0.99 18.71 6.51
N GLN A 101 0.30 18.40 6.48
CA GLN A 101 1.21 18.65 7.59
C GLN A 101 1.17 20.14 7.95
N LYS A 102 0.99 20.42 9.23
CA LYS A 102 1.00 21.77 9.80
C LYS A 102 2.18 21.92 10.74
N ILE A 103 2.86 23.04 10.66
CA ILE A 103 3.98 23.37 11.53
C ILE A 103 3.71 24.66 12.31
N HIS A 104 4.33 24.79 13.46
CA HIS A 104 4.23 26.00 14.28
C HIS A 104 5.19 27.07 13.74
N VAL A 105 4.65 28.25 13.46
CA VAL A 105 5.40 29.42 13.02
C VAL A 105 5.16 30.55 14.00
N LEU A 106 6.20 31.33 14.25
CA LEU A 106 6.14 32.56 15.04
C LEU A 106 6.03 33.74 14.07
N ARG A 107 4.88 34.42 14.08
CA ARG A 107 4.62 35.66 13.32
C ARG A 107 3.87 36.66 14.19
N ASP A 108 4.14 37.94 14.00
CA ASP A 108 3.50 39.03 14.79
C ASP A 108 3.59 38.81 16.31
N GLY A 109 4.64 38.16 16.81
CA GLY A 109 4.81 37.80 18.23
C GLY A 109 3.91 36.65 18.72
N HIS A 110 3.16 36.02 17.82
CA HIS A 110 2.24 34.91 18.17
C HIS A 110 2.61 33.61 17.45
N ILE A 111 2.52 32.51 18.19
CA ILE A 111 2.70 31.17 17.62
C ILE A 111 1.39 30.75 16.96
N SER A 112 1.44 30.47 15.66
CA SER A 112 0.32 29.98 14.88
C SER A 112 0.67 28.67 14.17
N ARG A 113 -0.33 27.86 13.81
CA ARG A 113 -0.13 26.61 13.11
C ARG A 113 -0.54 26.77 11.65
N ILE A 114 0.44 26.74 10.73
CA ILE A 114 0.23 26.92 9.30
C ILE A 114 0.55 25.64 8.51
N SER A 115 0.03 25.53 7.29
CA SER A 115 0.41 24.45 6.36
C SER A 115 1.82 24.70 5.81
N ILE A 116 2.52 23.63 5.43
CA ILE A 116 3.90 23.72 4.89
C ILE A 116 3.98 24.60 3.65
N ASP A 117 2.95 24.64 2.80
CA ASP A 117 2.87 25.47 1.60
C ASP A 117 2.72 26.98 1.89
N GLN A 118 2.40 27.35 3.13
CA GLN A 118 2.30 28.74 3.60
C GLN A 118 3.58 29.27 4.25
N ILE A 119 4.59 28.40 4.42
CA ILE A 119 5.91 28.81 4.92
C ILE A 119 6.58 29.72 3.88
N VAL A 120 7.29 30.74 4.36
CA VAL A 120 8.07 31.65 3.52
C VAL A 120 9.53 31.70 3.98
N GLU A 121 10.42 32.20 3.10
CA GLU A 121 11.79 32.51 3.51
C GLU A 121 11.78 33.50 4.68
N ASP A 122 12.72 33.35 5.60
CA ASP A 122 12.90 34.14 6.83
C ASP A 122 11.83 33.90 7.94
N ASP A 123 10.87 32.96 7.77
CA ASP A 123 9.98 32.56 8.86
C ASP A 123 10.76 31.93 10.03
N ILE A 124 10.28 32.16 11.25
CA ILE A 124 10.75 31.45 12.45
C ILE A 124 9.81 30.26 12.72
N LEU A 125 10.31 29.05 12.49
CA LEU A 125 9.59 27.82 12.78
C LEU A 125 9.97 27.29 14.17
N ILE A 126 8.98 26.72 14.87
CA ILE A 126 9.19 25.99 16.11
C ILE A 126 9.15 24.51 15.76
N ILE A 127 10.32 23.86 15.84
CA ILE A 127 10.51 22.45 15.52
C ILE A 127 10.72 21.66 16.81
N LYS A 128 10.13 20.46 16.91
CA LYS A 128 10.15 19.60 18.09
C LYS A 128 10.26 18.14 17.73
N SER A 129 10.53 17.30 18.72
CA SER A 129 10.61 15.85 18.55
C SER A 129 9.39 15.30 17.80
N GLY A 130 9.65 14.45 16.79
CA GLY A 130 8.67 13.87 15.86
C GLY A 130 8.38 14.69 14.62
N ASP A 131 8.80 15.95 14.54
CA ASP A 131 8.64 16.78 13.35
C ASP A 131 9.67 16.40 12.28
N GLN A 132 9.25 16.47 11.01
CA GLN A 132 10.17 16.51 9.89
C GLN A 132 10.36 17.95 9.42
N VAL A 133 11.60 18.35 9.26
CA VAL A 133 11.99 19.70 8.84
C VAL A 133 11.51 19.95 7.40
N PRO A 134 10.66 20.97 7.16
CA PRO A 134 10.06 21.20 5.84
C PRO A 134 10.95 21.98 4.88
N CYS A 135 11.89 22.77 5.38
CA CYS A 135 12.72 23.71 4.63
C CYS A 135 14.14 23.72 5.19
N ASP A 136 15.12 24.22 4.42
CA ASP A 136 16.47 24.40 4.96
C ASP A 136 16.54 25.68 5.79
N GLY A 137 17.30 25.65 6.87
CA GLY A 137 17.42 26.80 7.75
C GLY A 137 18.55 26.70 8.76
N VAL A 138 18.54 27.61 9.72
CA VAL A 138 19.54 27.74 10.77
C VAL A 138 18.84 27.81 12.13
N LEU A 139 19.36 27.07 13.12
CA LEU A 139 18.85 27.13 14.49
C LEU A 139 19.17 28.47 15.12
N ARG A 140 18.18 29.12 15.74
CA ARG A 140 18.29 30.44 16.37
C ARG A 140 18.22 30.40 17.89
N GLU A 141 17.66 29.31 18.42
CA GLU A 141 17.51 29.08 19.85
C GLU A 141 17.17 27.64 20.14
N GLY A 142 17.73 27.07 21.21
CA GLY A 142 17.48 25.71 21.64
C GLY A 142 18.50 24.71 21.10
N SER A 143 18.30 23.42 21.42
CA SER A 143 19.12 22.31 20.93
C SER A 143 18.24 21.13 20.59
N ILE A 144 18.64 20.39 19.58
CA ILE A 144 17.91 19.22 19.06
C ILE A 144 18.88 18.12 18.70
N GLU A 145 18.42 16.87 18.81
CA GLU A 145 19.02 15.71 18.12
C GLU A 145 18.23 15.47 16.84
N CYS A 146 18.87 15.40 15.69
CA CYS A 146 18.21 15.15 14.42
C CYS A 146 18.83 13.96 13.66
N ASP A 147 17.99 13.18 13.02
CA ASP A 147 18.36 12.14 12.08
C ASP A 147 18.41 12.73 10.67
N GLU A 148 19.60 12.76 10.08
CA GLU A 148 19.87 13.20 8.72
C GLU A 148 20.10 12.04 7.74
N SER A 149 19.80 10.79 8.13
CA SER A 149 20.05 9.58 7.34
C SER A 149 19.39 9.57 5.96
N MET A 150 18.26 10.26 5.81
CA MET A 150 17.61 10.43 4.50
C MET A 150 18.43 11.28 3.52
N LEU A 151 19.35 12.11 4.04
CA LEU A 151 20.17 13.03 3.26
C LEU A 151 21.59 12.52 3.11
N THR A 152 22.17 12.00 4.20
CA THR A 152 23.57 11.59 4.29
C THR A 152 23.77 10.08 4.09
N GLY A 153 22.76 9.26 4.40
CA GLY A 153 22.84 7.82 4.44
C GLY A 153 23.39 7.26 5.77
N GLU A 154 23.83 8.13 6.70
CA GLU A 154 24.34 7.73 8.02
C GLU A 154 23.20 7.76 9.05
N SER A 155 23.08 6.71 9.86
CA SER A 155 21.93 6.49 10.76
C SER A 155 22.09 7.14 12.14
N ASP A 156 23.22 7.72 12.45
CA ASP A 156 23.48 8.30 13.77
C ASP A 156 22.78 9.65 13.91
N ALA A 157 22.07 9.85 15.01
CA ALA A 157 21.47 11.13 15.32
C ALA A 157 22.55 12.15 15.66
N ILE A 158 22.45 13.34 15.07
CA ILE A 158 23.43 14.43 15.22
C ILE A 158 22.84 15.49 16.14
N GLU A 159 23.60 15.86 17.18
CA GLU A 159 23.24 17.04 18.00
C GLU A 159 23.49 18.33 17.23
N LYS A 160 22.51 19.22 17.23
CA LYS A 160 22.55 20.56 16.63
C LYS A 160 22.26 21.62 17.67
N PHE A 161 23.07 22.67 17.63
CA PHE A 161 23.00 23.80 18.55
C PHE A 161 22.68 25.11 17.80
N GLU A 162 22.61 26.22 18.55
CA GLU A 162 22.39 27.53 17.98
C GLU A 162 23.43 27.86 16.90
N ASN A 163 22.99 28.40 15.76
CA ASN A 163 23.72 28.69 14.52
C ASN A 163 24.12 27.47 13.67
N ASP A 164 23.72 26.26 14.02
CA ASP A 164 23.88 25.08 13.15
C ASP A 164 22.85 25.09 12.02
N SER A 165 23.30 24.62 10.86
CA SER A 165 22.42 24.42 9.70
C SER A 165 21.59 23.13 9.88
N ILE A 166 20.31 23.22 9.53
CA ILE A 166 19.41 22.08 9.46
C ILE A 166 18.75 22.02 8.09
N PHE A 167 18.59 20.81 7.56
CA PHE A 167 18.16 20.61 6.19
C PHE A 167 16.75 20.04 6.10
N SER A 168 16.03 20.41 5.06
CA SER A 168 14.75 19.83 4.71
C SER A 168 14.86 18.30 4.62
N GLY A 169 13.90 17.59 5.21
CA GLY A 169 13.90 16.14 5.24
C GLY A 169 14.50 15.52 6.50
N SER A 170 15.32 16.27 7.29
CA SER A 170 15.81 15.82 8.60
C SER A 170 14.66 15.58 9.57
N ILE A 171 14.81 14.59 10.44
CA ILE A 171 13.78 14.19 11.42
C ILE A 171 14.29 14.55 12.82
N ILE A 172 13.46 15.27 13.58
CA ILE A 172 13.81 15.64 14.95
C ILE A 172 13.55 14.45 15.88
N VAL A 173 14.62 13.87 16.41
CA VAL A 173 14.56 12.72 17.32
C VAL A 173 14.23 13.17 18.74
N SER A 174 14.92 14.23 19.23
CA SER A 174 14.68 14.79 20.56
C SER A 174 14.94 16.29 20.60
N GLY A 175 14.44 16.97 21.64
CA GLY A 175 14.62 18.41 21.84
C GLY A 175 13.57 19.28 21.15
N GLN A 176 13.75 20.59 21.31
CA GLN A 176 12.94 21.64 20.68
C GLN A 176 13.81 22.86 20.37
N ALA A 177 13.58 23.47 19.21
CA ALA A 177 14.32 24.66 18.83
C ALA A 177 13.48 25.64 17.99
N LYS A 178 13.90 26.91 17.95
CA LYS A 178 13.46 27.90 16.96
C LYS A 178 14.42 27.87 15.77
N MET A 179 13.90 27.71 14.58
CA MET A 179 14.64 27.63 13.34
C MET A 179 14.22 28.77 12.41
N GLN A 180 15.17 29.53 11.86
CA GLN A 180 14.91 30.48 10.78
C GLN A 180 15.02 29.79 9.44
N VAL A 181 13.98 29.89 8.61
CA VAL A 181 13.94 29.37 7.24
C VAL A 181 14.87 30.20 6.34
N VAL A 182 15.73 29.54 5.58
CA VAL A 182 16.62 30.19 4.63
C VAL A 182 16.27 29.84 3.19
N THR A 183 15.89 28.58 2.94
CA THR A 183 15.59 28.11 1.58
C THR A 183 14.29 27.32 1.56
N VAL A 184 13.44 27.62 0.58
CA VAL A 184 12.09 27.01 0.44
C VAL A 184 11.92 26.38 -0.95
N GLY A 185 10.99 25.43 -1.05
CA GLY A 185 10.54 24.84 -2.32
C GLY A 185 11.60 23.99 -3.02
N GLU A 186 11.73 24.21 -4.33
CA GLU A 186 12.65 23.44 -5.19
C GLU A 186 14.14 23.71 -4.91
N ASP A 187 14.46 24.79 -4.23
CA ASP A 187 15.84 25.17 -3.94
C ASP A 187 16.37 24.49 -2.66
N THR A 188 15.55 23.76 -1.93
CA THR A 188 15.97 23.03 -0.73
C THR A 188 16.98 21.92 -1.07
N TYR A 189 17.87 21.63 -0.11
CA TYR A 189 18.90 20.59 -0.25
C TYR A 189 18.30 19.21 -0.57
N ALA A 190 17.24 18.82 0.15
CA ALA A 190 16.52 17.57 -0.13
C ALA A 190 16.01 17.51 -1.58
N HIS A 191 15.44 18.60 -2.10
CA HIS A 191 14.95 18.64 -3.47
C HIS A 191 16.09 18.57 -4.50
N SER A 192 17.23 19.20 -4.23
CA SER A 192 18.42 19.11 -5.07
C SER A 192 18.94 17.68 -5.19
N ILE A 193 18.97 16.91 -4.09
CA ILE A 193 19.33 15.49 -4.08
C ILE A 193 18.31 14.66 -4.90
N LEU A 194 17.01 14.89 -4.70
CA LEU A 194 15.94 14.18 -5.42
C LEU A 194 15.98 14.45 -6.93
N LYS A 195 16.32 15.66 -7.35
CA LYS A 195 16.47 16.04 -8.76
C LYS A 195 17.59 15.27 -9.45
N HIS A 196 18.68 14.96 -8.73
CA HIS A 196 19.80 14.15 -9.22
C HIS A 196 19.55 12.64 -9.07
N ALA A 197 18.75 12.24 -8.08
CA ALA A 197 18.43 10.85 -7.75
C ALA A 197 17.09 10.39 -8.31
N LYS A 198 16.73 10.69 -9.56
CA LYS A 198 15.46 10.29 -10.24
C LYS A 198 15.14 8.78 -10.21
N ARG A 199 15.27 8.14 -9.08
CA ARG A 199 14.76 6.78 -8.83
C ARG A 199 13.55 6.87 -7.92
N GLU A 200 12.36 6.94 -8.54
CA GLU A 200 11.11 6.58 -7.83
C GLU A 200 11.32 5.23 -7.15
N LYS A 201 11.11 5.16 -5.84
CA LYS A 201 11.06 3.89 -5.12
C LYS A 201 9.91 3.09 -5.73
N ARG A 202 10.23 2.11 -6.57
CA ARG A 202 9.22 1.22 -7.14
C ARG A 202 8.89 0.15 -6.10
N TYR A 203 7.72 0.27 -5.49
CA TYR A 203 7.18 -0.83 -4.71
C TYR A 203 6.97 -2.05 -5.60
N PRO A 204 7.46 -3.24 -5.22
CA PRO A 204 7.26 -4.45 -5.98
C PRO A 204 5.77 -4.78 -6.04
N SER A 205 5.21 -4.89 -7.23
CA SER A 205 3.82 -5.29 -7.46
C SER A 205 3.78 -6.40 -8.50
N GLN A 206 3.51 -7.62 -8.05
CA GLN A 206 3.34 -8.77 -8.95
C GLN A 206 2.19 -8.55 -9.92
N LEU A 207 1.13 -7.89 -9.48
CA LEU A 207 -0.03 -7.57 -10.31
C LEU A 207 0.35 -6.65 -11.47
N ARG A 208 0.99 -5.51 -11.16
CA ARG A 208 1.44 -4.54 -12.18
C ARG A 208 2.40 -5.19 -13.18
N ASP A 209 3.42 -5.88 -12.67
CA ASP A 209 4.46 -6.49 -13.51
C ASP A 209 3.89 -7.63 -14.37
N SER A 210 2.93 -8.39 -13.84
CA SER A 210 2.19 -9.41 -14.57
C SER A 210 1.32 -8.83 -15.69
N ILE A 211 0.57 -7.78 -15.40
CA ILE A 211 -0.28 -7.11 -16.40
C ILE A 211 0.59 -6.46 -17.48
N GLN A 212 1.69 -5.80 -17.10
CA GLN A 212 2.63 -5.21 -18.05
C GLN A 212 3.27 -6.29 -18.95
N SER A 213 3.55 -7.48 -18.40
CA SER A 213 4.09 -8.61 -19.17
C SER A 213 3.08 -9.13 -20.19
N ILE A 214 1.80 -9.25 -19.81
CA ILE A 214 0.72 -9.63 -20.74
C ILE A 214 0.58 -8.59 -21.85
N ILE A 215 0.57 -7.30 -21.51
CA ILE A 215 0.47 -6.20 -22.48
C ILE A 215 1.65 -6.20 -23.42
N ARG A 216 2.87 -6.33 -22.92
CA ARG A 216 4.09 -6.34 -23.72
C ARG A 216 4.11 -7.54 -24.70
N PHE A 217 3.77 -8.73 -24.21
CA PHE A 217 3.65 -9.91 -25.06
C PHE A 217 2.60 -9.70 -26.16
N SER A 218 1.39 -9.26 -25.80
CA SER A 218 0.34 -8.98 -26.78
C SER A 218 0.78 -7.94 -27.82
N THR A 219 1.45 -6.87 -27.39
CA THR A 219 1.96 -5.81 -28.27
C THR A 219 2.98 -6.33 -29.28
N ILE A 220 3.95 -7.15 -28.84
CA ILE A 220 5.01 -7.70 -29.70
C ILE A 220 4.44 -8.65 -30.75
N VAL A 221 3.44 -9.45 -30.39
CA VAL A 221 2.88 -10.48 -31.25
C VAL A 221 1.83 -9.92 -32.20
N LEU A 222 1.04 -8.96 -31.77
CA LEU A 222 -0.13 -8.45 -32.51
C LEU A 222 0.22 -7.86 -33.87
N LEU A 223 1.25 -7.00 -33.95
CA LEU A 223 1.64 -6.35 -35.21
C LEU A 223 2.13 -7.33 -36.25
N PRO A 224 3.12 -8.22 -35.98
CA PRO A 224 3.56 -9.23 -36.97
C PRO A 224 2.43 -10.17 -37.40
N ALA A 225 1.61 -10.62 -36.42
CA ALA A 225 0.49 -11.52 -36.72
C ALA A 225 -0.54 -10.85 -37.64
N GLY A 226 -0.90 -9.59 -37.39
CA GLY A 226 -1.81 -8.82 -38.23
C GLY A 226 -1.31 -8.65 -39.65
N VAL A 227 -0.02 -8.27 -39.80
CA VAL A 227 0.59 -8.12 -41.15
C VAL A 227 0.64 -9.44 -41.89
N LEU A 228 1.05 -10.53 -41.22
CA LEU A 228 1.13 -11.87 -41.86
C LEU A 228 -0.25 -12.39 -42.26
N LEU A 229 -1.27 -12.19 -41.40
CA LEU A 229 -2.66 -12.56 -41.72
C LEU A 229 -3.19 -11.78 -42.93
N PHE A 230 -2.98 -10.46 -42.94
CA PHE A 230 -3.40 -9.62 -44.07
C PHE A 230 -2.72 -10.07 -45.37
N LEU A 231 -1.40 -10.26 -45.37
CA LEU A 231 -0.66 -10.71 -46.54
C LEU A 231 -1.15 -12.08 -47.02
N LYS A 232 -1.36 -13.04 -46.15
CA LYS A 232 -1.87 -14.34 -46.48
C LYS A 232 -3.25 -14.25 -47.15
N GLN A 233 -4.19 -13.51 -46.52
CA GLN A 233 -5.55 -13.37 -46.98
C GLN A 233 -5.59 -12.68 -48.36
N PHE A 234 -4.86 -11.58 -48.50
CA PHE A 234 -4.72 -10.84 -49.75
C PHE A 234 -4.08 -11.66 -50.90
N LEU A 235 -3.06 -12.47 -50.57
CA LEU A 235 -2.41 -13.34 -51.56
C LEU A 235 -3.29 -14.55 -51.93
N SER A 236 -4.18 -14.99 -51.03
CA SER A 236 -5.09 -16.11 -51.32
C SER A 236 -6.24 -15.72 -52.20
N ASP A 237 -6.81 -14.52 -52.06
CA ASP A 237 -7.81 -13.94 -52.97
C ASP A 237 -7.59 -12.42 -53.12
N PRO A 238 -6.82 -12.01 -54.13
CA PRO A 238 -6.56 -10.60 -54.40
C PRO A 238 -7.81 -9.80 -54.85
N THR A 239 -8.91 -10.47 -55.18
CA THR A 239 -10.13 -9.82 -55.68
C THR A 239 -11.03 -9.34 -54.55
N ASP A 240 -10.92 -9.92 -53.32
CA ASP A 240 -11.69 -9.52 -52.18
C ASP A 240 -10.84 -8.89 -51.06
N LEU A 241 -10.43 -7.64 -51.32
CA LEU A 241 -9.71 -6.81 -50.34
C LEU A 241 -10.52 -6.56 -49.05
N ASN A 242 -11.84 -6.50 -49.18
CA ASN A 242 -12.72 -6.20 -48.04
C ASN A 242 -12.70 -7.34 -47.01
N ASP A 243 -12.80 -8.59 -47.48
CA ASP A 243 -12.73 -9.75 -46.60
C ASP A 243 -11.35 -9.92 -45.97
N ALA A 244 -10.27 -9.65 -46.74
CA ALA A 244 -8.92 -9.66 -46.19
C ALA A 244 -8.74 -8.65 -45.03
N ILE A 245 -9.29 -7.44 -45.20
CA ILE A 245 -9.28 -6.41 -44.15
C ILE A 245 -10.13 -6.85 -42.94
N LEU A 246 -11.37 -7.27 -43.14
CA LEU A 246 -12.30 -7.62 -42.04
C LEU A 246 -11.79 -8.82 -41.24
N SER A 247 -11.27 -9.85 -41.87
CA SER A 247 -10.68 -11.02 -41.24
C SER A 247 -9.45 -10.65 -40.41
N THR A 248 -8.58 -9.78 -40.94
CA THR A 248 -7.43 -9.27 -40.19
C THR A 248 -7.82 -8.42 -38.99
N VAL A 249 -8.79 -7.51 -39.20
CA VAL A 249 -9.31 -6.68 -38.11
C VAL A 249 -9.92 -7.55 -37.00
N ALA A 250 -10.70 -8.58 -37.37
CA ALA A 250 -11.29 -9.48 -36.39
C ALA A 250 -10.21 -10.19 -35.56
N ALA A 251 -9.18 -10.74 -36.24
CA ALA A 251 -8.08 -11.41 -35.55
C ALA A 251 -7.33 -10.46 -34.58
N VAL A 252 -7.00 -9.24 -35.05
CA VAL A 252 -6.26 -8.24 -34.24
C VAL A 252 -7.09 -7.74 -33.05
N VAL A 253 -8.36 -7.37 -33.26
CA VAL A 253 -9.29 -6.98 -32.18
C VAL A 253 -9.49 -8.12 -31.16
N GLY A 254 -9.50 -9.37 -31.65
CA GLY A 254 -9.56 -10.55 -30.79
C GLY A 254 -8.35 -10.66 -29.85
N MET A 255 -7.15 -10.35 -30.32
CA MET A 255 -5.90 -10.45 -29.57
C MET A 255 -5.69 -9.31 -28.56
N ILE A 256 -6.42 -8.18 -28.65
CA ILE A 256 -6.29 -7.05 -27.72
C ILE A 256 -7.02 -7.35 -26.41
N PRO A 257 -6.32 -7.34 -25.24
CA PRO A 257 -6.97 -7.48 -23.92
C PRO A 257 -7.53 -6.13 -23.42
N GLU A 258 -8.50 -5.56 -24.12
CA GLU A 258 -8.97 -4.18 -23.97
C GLU A 258 -9.39 -3.79 -22.56
N GLY A 259 -10.09 -4.68 -21.84
CA GLY A 259 -10.66 -4.37 -20.52
C GLY A 259 -9.71 -4.60 -19.34
N LEU A 260 -8.55 -5.27 -19.53
CA LEU A 260 -7.73 -5.72 -18.43
C LEU A 260 -7.11 -4.55 -17.64
N VAL A 261 -6.53 -3.58 -18.32
CA VAL A 261 -5.91 -2.40 -17.70
C VAL A 261 -6.95 -1.54 -17.02
N LEU A 262 -8.07 -1.30 -17.72
CA LEU A 262 -9.18 -0.51 -17.21
C LEU A 262 -9.75 -1.10 -15.92
N LEU A 263 -10.11 -2.39 -15.92
CA LEU A 263 -10.73 -3.05 -14.77
C LEU A 263 -9.78 -3.17 -13.59
N THR A 264 -8.48 -3.30 -13.83
CA THR A 264 -7.48 -3.23 -12.76
C THR A 264 -7.46 -1.87 -12.09
N SER A 265 -7.42 -0.80 -12.89
CA SER A 265 -7.48 0.57 -12.39
C SER A 265 -8.77 0.84 -11.61
N ILE A 266 -9.91 0.36 -12.14
CA ILE A 266 -11.22 0.44 -11.47
C ILE A 266 -11.21 -0.30 -10.13
N ALA A 267 -10.73 -1.54 -10.09
CA ALA A 267 -10.70 -2.36 -8.89
C ALA A 267 -9.86 -1.70 -7.79
N LEU A 268 -8.66 -1.21 -8.13
CA LEU A 268 -7.81 -0.47 -7.21
C LEU A 268 -8.47 0.82 -6.72
N SER A 269 -9.05 1.60 -7.62
CA SER A 269 -9.73 2.87 -7.28
C SER A 269 -10.93 2.67 -6.36
N VAL A 270 -11.75 1.63 -6.61
CA VAL A 270 -12.88 1.26 -5.74
C VAL A 270 -12.39 0.81 -4.37
N GLY A 271 -11.30 0.02 -4.32
CA GLY A 271 -10.70 -0.42 -3.07
C GLY A 271 -10.19 0.76 -2.23
N VAL A 272 -9.44 1.68 -2.83
CA VAL A 272 -9.01 2.92 -2.16
C VAL A 272 -10.19 3.70 -1.62
N MET A 273 -11.25 3.84 -2.42
CA MET A 273 -12.45 4.57 -2.02
C MET A 273 -13.14 3.94 -0.81
N LYS A 274 -13.20 2.60 -0.72
CA LYS A 274 -13.75 1.89 0.43
C LYS A 274 -12.87 2.02 1.67
N LEU A 275 -11.54 1.96 1.51
CA LEU A 275 -10.58 2.16 2.59
C LEU A 275 -10.64 3.58 3.15
N THR A 276 -10.75 4.56 2.26
CA THR A 276 -10.96 5.96 2.62
C THR A 276 -12.20 6.17 3.50
N GLN A 277 -13.32 5.51 3.17
CA GLN A 277 -14.54 5.55 4.01
C GLN A 277 -14.35 4.94 5.41
N LYS A 278 -13.31 4.13 5.58
CA LYS A 278 -12.89 3.54 6.86
C LYS A 278 -11.74 4.30 7.52
N ASN A 279 -11.54 5.57 7.15
CA ASN A 279 -10.49 6.43 7.67
C ASN A 279 -9.07 5.88 7.46
N VAL A 280 -8.83 5.24 6.32
CA VAL A 280 -7.50 4.80 5.89
C VAL A 280 -7.06 5.65 4.71
N LEU A 281 -6.00 6.41 4.87
CA LEU A 281 -5.36 7.14 3.78
C LEU A 281 -4.35 6.20 3.10
N VAL A 282 -4.61 5.89 1.84
CA VAL A 282 -3.71 5.08 1.00
C VAL A 282 -2.82 6.04 0.21
N GLN A 283 -1.53 5.99 0.43
CA GLN A 283 -0.55 6.81 -0.28
C GLN A 283 -0.03 6.08 -1.53
N GLU A 284 0.11 4.75 -1.44
CA GLU A 284 0.59 3.90 -2.52
C GLU A 284 -0.47 2.86 -2.90
N LEU A 285 -0.98 2.93 -4.13
CA LEU A 285 -2.08 2.05 -4.59
C LEU A 285 -1.73 0.56 -4.54
N TYR A 286 -0.49 0.22 -4.86
CA TYR A 286 -0.05 -1.18 -4.95
C TYR A 286 0.24 -1.82 -3.59
N CYS A 287 0.35 -1.04 -2.51
CA CYS A 287 0.52 -1.61 -1.18
C CYS A 287 -0.71 -2.40 -0.72
N ILE A 288 -1.90 -2.10 -1.28
CA ILE A 288 -3.13 -2.87 -1.02
C ILE A 288 -2.97 -4.31 -1.54
N GLU A 289 -2.32 -4.49 -2.70
CA GLU A 289 -1.98 -5.81 -3.22
C GLU A 289 -1.03 -6.54 -2.27
N THR A 290 0.04 -5.86 -1.88
CA THR A 290 1.07 -6.44 -1.01
C THR A 290 0.47 -6.87 0.31
N LEU A 291 -0.39 -6.03 0.92
CA LEU A 291 -1.04 -6.38 2.19
C LEU A 291 -1.96 -7.61 2.06
N ALA A 292 -2.61 -7.81 0.93
CA ALA A 292 -3.43 -9.01 0.71
C ALA A 292 -2.63 -10.31 0.71
N ARG A 293 -1.32 -10.23 0.43
CA ARG A 293 -0.36 -11.35 0.40
C ARG A 293 0.46 -11.48 1.67
N VAL A 294 0.38 -10.49 2.57
CA VAL A 294 1.14 -10.49 3.82
C VAL A 294 0.93 -11.79 4.58
N ASP A 295 2.03 -12.43 4.92
CA ASP A 295 2.09 -13.61 5.77
C ASP A 295 2.72 -13.30 7.14
N THR A 296 3.43 -12.17 7.28
CA THR A 296 4.07 -11.74 8.52
C THR A 296 3.74 -10.27 8.81
N LEU A 297 3.15 -10.00 9.97
CA LEU A 297 2.82 -8.66 10.45
C LEU A 297 3.67 -8.29 11.64
N CYS A 298 4.62 -7.38 11.44
CA CYS A 298 5.44 -6.78 12.46
C CYS A 298 4.72 -5.56 13.06
N LEU A 299 4.55 -5.57 14.37
CA LEU A 299 3.80 -4.56 15.11
C LEU A 299 4.74 -3.88 16.11
N ASP A 300 4.86 -2.55 16.01
CA ASP A 300 5.39 -1.80 17.13
C ASP A 300 4.40 -1.87 18.31
N LYS A 301 4.91 -1.82 19.55
CA LYS A 301 4.08 -1.90 20.75
C LYS A 301 3.36 -0.56 20.99
N THR A 302 4.16 0.51 21.11
CA THR A 302 3.72 1.82 21.60
C THR A 302 2.89 2.54 20.54
N GLY A 303 1.77 3.16 20.94
CA GLY A 303 0.89 3.88 20.00
C GLY A 303 0.17 2.99 18.96
N THR A 304 0.59 1.74 18.78
CA THR A 304 0.01 0.78 17.83
C THR A 304 -0.93 -0.21 18.53
N ILE A 305 -0.37 -1.14 19.33
CA ILE A 305 -1.16 -2.13 20.11
C ILE A 305 -1.70 -1.45 21.38
N THR A 306 -0.95 -0.49 21.91
CA THR A 306 -1.33 0.35 23.03
C THR A 306 -1.92 1.67 22.56
N GLN A 307 -2.53 2.42 23.48
CA GLN A 307 -3.14 3.72 23.15
C GLN A 307 -2.08 4.81 22.94
N GLY A 308 -0.81 4.57 23.34
CA GLY A 308 0.25 5.57 23.34
C GLY A 308 0.11 6.61 24.47
N GLU A 309 -0.90 6.46 25.30
CA GLU A 309 -1.10 7.27 26.50
C GLU A 309 -0.58 6.51 27.72
N MET A 310 0.49 7.01 28.31
CA MET A 310 1.04 6.45 29.54
C MET A 310 0.30 7.02 30.75
N LYS A 311 0.14 6.18 31.78
CA LYS A 311 -0.44 6.59 33.07
C LYS A 311 0.44 6.12 34.21
N VAL A 312 0.67 6.99 35.20
CA VAL A 312 1.29 6.59 36.44
C VAL A 312 0.25 5.81 37.24
N ILE A 313 0.52 4.52 37.46
CA ILE A 313 -0.39 3.62 38.18
C ILE A 313 -0.14 3.69 39.68
N GLN A 314 1.13 3.66 40.07
CA GLN A 314 1.54 3.63 41.49
C GLN A 314 2.94 4.22 41.62
N ILE A 315 3.19 4.83 42.75
CA ILE A 315 4.53 5.19 43.23
C ILE A 315 4.83 4.28 44.43
N ASP A 316 5.87 3.48 44.31
CA ASP A 316 6.37 2.62 45.40
C ASP A 316 7.58 3.27 46.04
N THR A 317 7.48 3.58 47.31
CA THR A 317 8.47 4.34 48.07
C THR A 317 8.43 4.01 49.57
N ASP A 318 9.59 4.02 50.22
CA ASP A 318 9.73 3.93 51.65
C ASP A 318 9.74 5.33 52.31
N HIS A 319 9.71 6.40 51.52
CA HIS A 319 9.61 7.79 51.97
C HIS A 319 8.17 8.31 51.97
N ASP A 320 7.96 9.49 52.52
CA ASP A 320 6.64 10.14 52.46
C ASP A 320 6.18 10.41 51.04
N LEU A 321 5.06 9.80 50.66
CA LEU A 321 4.49 9.92 49.31
C LEU A 321 4.15 11.39 48.95
N SER A 322 3.80 12.21 49.90
CA SER A 322 3.54 13.65 49.73
C SER A 322 4.80 14.40 49.29
N MET A 323 5.94 14.07 49.91
CA MET A 323 7.27 14.60 49.53
C MET A 323 7.67 14.20 48.14
N ILE A 324 7.46 12.94 47.78
CA ILE A 324 7.81 12.43 46.43
C ILE A 324 6.97 13.15 45.35
N LYS A 325 5.66 13.26 45.57
CA LYS A 325 4.77 13.98 44.66
C LYS A 325 5.13 15.45 44.51
N GLN A 326 5.46 16.13 45.64
CA GLN A 326 5.92 17.51 45.60
C GLN A 326 7.23 17.68 44.83
N THR A 327 8.17 16.75 45.02
CA THR A 327 9.42 16.75 44.28
C THR A 327 9.18 16.62 42.76
N LEU A 328 8.31 15.70 42.36
CA LEU A 328 7.92 15.54 40.94
C LEU A 328 7.23 16.81 40.40
N ALA A 329 6.33 17.43 41.17
CA ALA A 329 5.69 18.68 40.76
C ALA A 329 6.70 19.81 40.58
N ASN A 330 7.66 19.96 41.48
CA ASN A 330 8.74 20.92 41.40
C ASN A 330 9.64 20.66 40.15
N MET A 331 10.00 19.41 39.87
CA MET A 331 10.81 19.06 38.68
C MET A 331 10.08 19.37 37.38
N PHE A 332 8.84 18.92 37.25
CA PHE A 332 8.07 19.01 36.01
C PHE A 332 7.41 20.36 35.75
N SER A 333 7.47 21.30 36.71
CA SER A 333 7.14 22.70 36.48
C SER A 333 8.12 23.41 35.55
N SER A 334 9.38 22.98 35.55
CA SER A 334 10.47 23.62 34.80
C SER A 334 10.93 22.76 33.59
N LEU A 335 10.85 21.41 33.68
CA LEU A 335 11.14 20.52 32.57
C LEU A 335 10.05 20.63 31.50
N GLN A 336 10.41 21.09 30.30
CA GLN A 336 9.48 21.28 29.18
C GLN A 336 9.38 20.05 28.25
N ASP A 337 9.93 18.90 28.69
CA ASP A 337 9.86 17.67 27.91
C ASP A 337 8.41 17.31 27.58
N ASP A 338 8.10 17.06 26.31
CA ASP A 338 6.74 16.81 25.81
C ASP A 338 6.50 15.33 25.44
N ASN A 339 7.39 14.43 25.95
CA ASN A 339 7.24 13.00 25.75
C ASN A 339 6.08 12.42 26.60
N THR A 340 5.54 11.26 26.21
CA THR A 340 4.38 10.61 26.83
C THR A 340 4.59 10.32 28.32
N THR A 341 5.82 9.99 28.73
CA THR A 341 6.19 9.74 30.13
C THR A 341 6.11 11.04 30.95
N ALA A 342 6.66 12.14 30.43
CA ALA A 342 6.60 13.44 31.11
C ALA A 342 5.15 13.94 31.24
N LYS A 343 4.32 13.74 30.21
CA LYS A 343 2.88 14.07 30.26
C LYS A 343 2.15 13.29 31.36
N ALA A 344 2.40 11.96 31.42
CA ALA A 344 1.78 11.12 32.45
C ALA A 344 2.15 11.55 33.88
N ILE A 345 3.41 11.96 34.10
CA ILE A 345 3.84 12.43 35.44
C ILE A 345 3.26 13.78 35.73
N ARG A 346 3.26 14.74 34.78
CA ARG A 346 2.61 16.05 34.96
C ARG A 346 1.12 15.91 35.30
N GLU A 347 0.42 15.02 34.59
CA GLU A 347 -1.01 14.76 34.89
C GLU A 347 -1.21 14.19 36.26
N TYR A 348 -0.34 13.26 36.71
CA TYR A 348 -0.42 12.66 38.04
C TYR A 348 -0.20 13.65 39.16
N VAL A 349 0.66 14.66 38.96
CA VAL A 349 0.95 15.72 39.97
C VAL A 349 0.26 17.06 39.66
N SER A 350 -0.66 17.11 38.70
CA SER A 350 -1.33 18.35 38.25
C SER A 350 -2.04 19.14 39.35
N ASN A 351 -2.49 18.47 40.41
CA ASN A 351 -3.17 19.07 41.55
C ASN A 351 -2.21 19.60 42.63
N ILE A 352 -0.90 19.58 42.39
CA ILE A 352 0.11 19.96 43.38
C ILE A 352 0.84 21.21 42.89
N GLU A 353 0.76 22.30 43.63
CA GLU A 353 1.48 23.53 43.29
C GLU A 353 2.99 23.39 43.57
N PRO A 354 3.85 23.79 42.63
CA PRO A 354 5.29 23.79 42.86
C PRO A 354 5.68 24.75 43.98
N THR A 355 6.51 24.27 44.92
CA THR A 355 6.97 25.06 46.06
C THR A 355 8.42 25.52 45.95
N GLN A 356 9.18 24.93 45.01
CA GLN A 356 10.61 25.28 44.79
C GLN A 356 10.84 25.59 43.31
N ILE A 357 11.69 26.60 43.07
CA ILE A 357 12.14 26.96 41.73
C ILE A 357 13.45 26.21 41.43
N THR A 358 13.51 25.59 40.26
CA THR A 358 14.73 24.94 39.78
C THR A 358 15.82 25.97 39.44
N LYS A 359 17.05 25.68 39.80
CA LYS A 359 18.21 26.48 39.41
C LYS A 359 18.68 26.17 38.00
N ASP A 360 18.60 24.90 37.66
CA ASP A 360 19.06 24.39 36.37
C ASP A 360 18.29 23.12 36.02
N ILE A 361 18.18 22.81 34.73
CA ILE A 361 17.48 21.65 34.22
C ILE A 361 18.38 20.84 33.30
N ILE A 362 18.24 19.51 33.35
CA ILE A 362 18.87 18.59 32.43
C ILE A 362 17.74 17.88 31.66
N PRO A 363 17.49 18.30 30.40
CA PRO A 363 16.37 17.75 29.63
C PRO A 363 16.59 16.25 29.34
N PHE A 364 15.51 15.56 29.02
CA PHE A 364 15.56 14.16 28.64
C PHE A 364 16.35 13.98 27.35
N SER A 365 17.21 12.94 27.29
CA SER A 365 17.81 12.45 26.06
C SER A 365 17.53 10.96 25.87
N SER A 366 17.29 10.57 24.64
CA SER A 366 17.04 9.16 24.27
C SER A 366 18.28 8.27 24.50
N SER A 367 19.48 8.85 24.40
CA SER A 367 20.74 8.16 24.66
C SER A 367 20.97 7.94 26.16
N ARG A 368 20.65 8.93 27.00
CA ARG A 368 20.82 8.89 28.46
C ARG A 368 19.66 8.23 29.22
N LYS A 369 18.49 8.16 28.60
CA LYS A 369 17.22 7.64 29.18
C LYS A 369 16.91 8.20 30.56
N ALA A 370 17.32 9.44 30.83
CA ALA A 370 17.15 10.15 32.09
C ALA A 370 17.05 11.65 31.88
N CYS A 371 16.38 12.32 32.80
CA CYS A 371 16.31 13.78 32.95
C CYS A 371 16.58 14.17 34.40
N GLY A 372 16.84 15.45 34.66
CA GLY A 372 17.13 15.92 36.01
C GLY A 372 16.77 17.40 36.23
N ALA A 373 16.62 17.75 37.50
CA ALA A 373 16.44 19.13 37.91
C ALA A 373 17.33 19.42 39.13
N VAL A 374 18.05 20.56 39.11
CA VAL A 374 18.95 21.00 40.16
C VAL A 374 18.25 22.07 40.98
N PHE A 375 18.14 21.84 42.31
CA PHE A 375 17.58 22.76 43.27
C PHE A 375 18.66 23.35 44.17
N LYS A 376 18.28 24.17 45.14
CA LYS A 376 19.23 24.79 46.08
C LYS A 376 19.91 23.74 46.96
N ASP A 377 19.19 22.74 47.39
CA ASP A 377 19.52 21.73 48.40
C ASP A 377 20.02 20.42 47.76
N ALA A 378 19.46 19.99 46.63
CA ALA A 378 19.80 18.73 46.02
C ALA A 378 19.54 18.74 44.51
N LYS A 379 20.04 17.73 43.81
CA LYS A 379 19.68 17.37 42.44
C LYS A 379 18.78 16.14 42.49
N TYR A 380 17.71 16.18 41.72
CA TYR A 380 16.81 15.04 41.52
C TYR A 380 16.89 14.55 40.10
N ILE A 381 16.95 13.24 39.93
CA ILE A 381 17.15 12.55 38.66
C ILE A 381 16.02 11.57 38.48
N LEU A 382 15.42 11.55 37.30
CA LEU A 382 14.36 10.62 36.93
C LEU A 382 14.75 9.87 35.65
N GLY A 383 14.67 8.54 35.66
CA GLY A 383 14.96 7.74 34.46
C GLY A 383 15.05 6.25 34.73
N ALA A 384 15.63 5.51 33.79
CA ALA A 384 15.78 4.07 33.91
C ALA A 384 16.94 3.70 34.87
N TYR A 385 16.71 2.72 35.73
CA TYR A 385 17.64 2.29 36.78
C TYR A 385 19.06 2.03 36.27
N SER A 386 19.20 1.27 35.19
CA SER A 386 20.48 0.91 34.60
C SER A 386 21.26 2.08 33.98
N PHE A 387 20.60 3.23 33.76
CA PHE A 387 21.20 4.44 33.19
C PHE A 387 21.51 5.50 34.25
N ILE A 388 21.01 5.33 35.46
CA ILE A 388 21.22 6.26 36.57
C ILE A 388 22.19 5.66 37.60
N ILE A 389 22.03 4.39 38.00
CA ILE A 389 22.74 3.77 39.09
C ILE A 389 23.91 2.96 38.56
N GLN A 390 25.13 3.32 39.03
CA GLN A 390 26.37 2.67 38.63
C GLN A 390 26.52 1.29 39.28
N LYS A 391 26.30 1.20 40.57
CA LYS A 391 26.41 -0.06 41.33
C LYS A 391 25.03 -0.70 41.44
N GLN A 392 24.78 -1.69 40.60
CA GLN A 392 23.47 -2.33 40.53
C GLN A 392 23.28 -3.33 41.70
N ASP A 393 22.15 -3.20 42.40
CA ASP A 393 21.75 -4.07 43.50
C ASP A 393 20.86 -5.22 42.97
N PRO A 394 21.22 -6.50 43.26
CA PRO A 394 20.40 -7.65 42.83
C PRO A 394 18.99 -7.67 43.39
N GLU A 395 18.75 -7.15 44.61
CA GLU A 395 17.39 -7.08 45.17
C GLU A 395 16.50 -6.08 44.40
N ILE A 396 17.06 -4.92 44.07
CA ILE A 396 16.38 -3.93 43.27
C ILE A 396 16.09 -4.48 41.87
N ILE A 397 17.03 -5.16 41.23
CA ILE A 397 16.83 -5.81 39.93
C ILE A 397 15.70 -6.85 40.02
N LYS A 398 15.62 -7.63 41.10
CA LYS A 398 14.55 -8.59 41.33
C LYS A 398 13.18 -7.85 41.42
N LYS A 399 13.12 -6.78 42.18
CA LYS A 399 11.92 -5.93 42.33
C LYS A 399 11.48 -5.31 41.00
N LEU A 400 12.42 -4.78 40.21
CA LEU A 400 12.14 -4.26 38.85
C LEU A 400 11.62 -5.34 37.92
N ASN A 401 12.17 -6.56 38.00
CA ASN A 401 11.70 -7.71 37.23
C ASN A 401 10.26 -8.12 37.60
N GLU A 402 9.90 -8.04 38.89
CA GLU A 402 8.53 -8.31 39.34
C GLU A 402 7.53 -7.29 38.76
N TYR A 403 7.91 -6.00 38.72
CA TYR A 403 7.10 -4.96 38.07
C TYR A 403 7.00 -5.16 36.56
N GLY A 404 8.11 -5.51 35.89
CA GLY A 404 8.12 -5.82 34.46
C GLY A 404 7.20 -6.99 34.11
N ASN A 405 7.21 -8.06 34.93
CA ASN A 405 6.31 -9.21 34.76
C ASN A 405 4.82 -8.86 34.88
N LYS A 406 4.49 -7.76 35.58
CA LYS A 406 3.14 -7.19 35.68
C LYS A 406 2.81 -6.21 34.54
N GLY A 407 3.73 -6.01 33.58
CA GLY A 407 3.55 -5.10 32.46
C GLY A 407 3.81 -3.62 32.79
N TYR A 408 4.45 -3.31 33.92
CA TYR A 408 4.77 -1.92 34.30
C TYR A 408 6.14 -1.52 33.76
N ARG A 409 6.22 -0.35 33.17
CA ARG A 409 7.47 0.36 32.94
C ARG A 409 7.85 1.09 34.21
N THR A 410 9.05 0.81 34.75
CA THR A 410 9.50 1.37 36.00
C THR A 410 10.58 2.42 35.79
N LEU A 411 10.37 3.61 36.31
CA LEU A 411 11.38 4.64 36.43
C LEU A 411 11.76 4.81 37.90
N ILE A 412 13.00 5.19 38.16
CA ILE A 412 13.44 5.56 39.50
C ILE A 412 13.56 7.07 39.63
N LEU A 413 13.11 7.59 40.77
CA LEU A 413 13.44 8.92 41.24
C LEU A 413 14.62 8.80 42.18
N ALA A 414 15.74 9.42 41.84
CA ALA A 414 16.97 9.39 42.65
C ALA A 414 17.39 10.81 43.07
N ARG A 415 18.12 10.89 44.19
CA ARG A 415 18.63 12.13 44.76
C ARG A 415 20.14 12.12 44.81
N SER A 416 20.74 13.27 44.57
CA SER A 416 22.17 13.52 44.70
C SER A 416 22.41 14.87 45.40
N ASN A 417 23.45 14.89 46.24
CA ASN A 417 23.92 16.15 46.86
C ASN A 417 24.86 16.94 45.96
N SER A 418 25.36 16.33 44.88
CA SER A 418 26.16 17.00 43.85
C SER A 418 25.27 17.89 42.99
N LYS A 419 25.75 19.09 42.64
CA LYS A 419 25.05 20.07 41.81
C LYS A 419 25.58 20.14 40.36
N ASP A 420 26.36 19.14 39.96
CA ASP A 420 26.84 18.98 38.60
C ASP A 420 25.74 18.44 37.65
N HIS A 421 26.06 18.36 36.35
CA HIS A 421 25.13 17.82 35.33
C HIS A 421 25.22 16.30 35.16
N GLN A 422 25.96 15.58 36.01
CA GLN A 422 26.12 14.14 35.91
C GLN A 422 24.82 13.41 36.33
N LEU A 423 24.30 12.55 35.47
CA LEU A 423 23.08 11.77 35.70
C LEU A 423 23.35 10.29 35.99
N TYR A 424 24.59 9.86 36.01
CA TYR A 424 25.03 8.48 36.29
C TYR A 424 25.98 8.44 37.45
N GLY A 425 25.74 7.55 38.41
CA GLY A 425 26.53 7.39 39.62
C GLY A 425 25.84 6.58 40.71
N ASP A 426 26.41 6.65 41.93
CA ASP A 426 25.78 6.06 43.12
C ASP A 426 24.89 7.11 43.78
N PHE A 427 23.60 7.04 43.51
CA PHE A 427 22.61 7.96 43.99
C PHE A 427 21.61 7.27 44.95
N GLU A 428 21.01 8.03 45.85
CA GLU A 428 19.96 7.57 46.73
C GLU A 428 18.64 7.43 45.97
N ILE A 429 18.07 6.21 45.93
CA ILE A 429 16.78 5.97 45.29
C ILE A 429 15.66 6.36 46.29
N LEU A 430 14.82 7.29 45.89
CA LEU A 430 13.70 7.75 46.69
C LEU A 430 12.39 7.02 46.39
N ALA A 431 12.14 6.68 45.11
CA ALA A 431 10.90 6.03 44.69
C ALA A 431 11.04 5.28 43.38
N PHE A 432 10.19 4.28 43.19
CA PHE A 432 9.90 3.62 41.94
C PHE A 432 8.56 4.13 41.38
N ILE A 433 8.57 4.69 40.18
CA ILE A 433 7.37 5.22 39.53
C ILE A 433 6.94 4.17 38.51
N LEU A 434 5.78 3.56 38.74
CA LEU A 434 5.21 2.51 37.90
C LEU A 434 4.27 3.13 36.89
N ILE A 435 4.62 3.01 35.62
CA ILE A 435 3.89 3.58 34.50
C ILE A 435 3.40 2.43 33.63
N GLN A 436 2.17 2.53 33.16
CA GLN A 436 1.58 1.56 32.25
C GLN A 436 1.06 2.25 31.00
N ASP A 437 1.29 1.63 29.87
CA ASP A 437 0.70 1.98 28.58
C ASP A 437 -0.54 1.09 28.37
N ALA A 438 -1.72 1.71 28.27
CA ALA A 438 -2.97 0.98 28.19
C ALA A 438 -3.13 0.25 26.87
N LEU A 439 -3.40 -1.07 26.93
CA LEU A 439 -3.73 -1.86 25.76
C LEU A 439 -5.01 -1.32 25.10
N ARG A 440 -5.06 -1.27 23.77
CA ARG A 440 -6.28 -0.93 23.04
C ARG A 440 -7.34 -2.02 23.27
N LYS A 441 -8.57 -1.63 23.53
CA LYS A 441 -9.68 -2.56 23.83
C LYS A 441 -9.95 -3.58 22.72
N ASP A 442 -9.66 -3.23 21.48
CA ASP A 442 -9.87 -4.03 20.28
C ASP A 442 -8.63 -4.83 19.84
N ALA A 443 -7.46 -4.62 20.47
CA ALA A 443 -6.20 -5.25 20.07
C ALA A 443 -6.29 -6.79 20.01
N SER A 444 -6.77 -7.44 21.07
CA SER A 444 -6.88 -8.90 21.14
C SER A 444 -7.79 -9.48 20.03
N THR A 445 -8.90 -8.82 19.72
CA THR A 445 -9.81 -9.23 18.66
C THR A 445 -9.14 -9.16 17.28
N ILE A 446 -8.41 -8.05 17.04
CA ILE A 446 -7.74 -7.80 15.76
C ILE A 446 -6.58 -8.78 15.56
N LEU A 447 -5.74 -8.98 16.57
CA LEU A 447 -4.62 -9.91 16.50
C LEU A 447 -5.09 -11.36 16.31
N SER A 448 -6.18 -11.76 16.99
CA SER A 448 -6.84 -13.07 16.77
C SER A 448 -7.36 -13.22 15.34
N TYR A 449 -7.88 -12.15 14.73
CA TYR A 449 -8.28 -12.17 13.33
C TYR A 449 -7.11 -12.47 12.41
N PHE A 450 -5.96 -11.78 12.55
CA PHE A 450 -4.78 -12.04 11.73
C PHE A 450 -4.26 -13.46 11.90
N LYS A 451 -4.21 -13.97 13.12
CA LYS A 451 -3.83 -15.37 13.40
C LYS A 451 -4.76 -16.37 12.70
N LYS A 452 -6.07 -16.13 12.71
CA LYS A 452 -7.05 -16.95 11.95
C LYS A 452 -6.84 -16.86 10.43
N GLN A 453 -6.25 -15.79 9.96
CA GLN A 453 -5.92 -15.59 8.55
C GLN A 453 -4.54 -16.17 8.18
N ASN A 454 -3.90 -16.95 9.09
CA ASN A 454 -2.55 -17.49 8.96
C ASN A 454 -1.49 -16.42 8.66
N VAL A 455 -1.57 -15.28 9.35
CA VAL A 455 -0.55 -14.24 9.36
C VAL A 455 0.24 -14.41 10.66
N ASP A 456 1.56 -14.55 10.53
CA ASP A 456 2.47 -14.59 11.67
C ASP A 456 2.59 -13.20 12.30
N LEU A 457 2.54 -13.12 13.63
CA LEU A 457 2.55 -11.87 14.38
C LEU A 457 3.87 -11.74 15.12
N LYS A 458 4.59 -10.63 14.88
CA LYS A 458 5.82 -10.30 15.57
C LYS A 458 5.67 -8.94 16.24
N ILE A 459 5.83 -8.92 17.58
CA ILE A 459 5.81 -7.68 18.36
C ILE A 459 7.24 -7.23 18.59
N ILE A 460 7.54 -6.01 18.18
CA ILE A 460 8.88 -5.44 18.18
C ILE A 460 8.85 -4.14 18.98
N SER A 461 9.64 -4.05 20.06
CA SER A 461 9.64 -2.87 20.92
C SER A 461 11.04 -2.53 21.45
N GLY A 462 11.30 -1.25 21.66
CA GLY A 462 12.49 -0.77 22.37
C GLY A 462 12.43 -0.92 23.90
N ASP A 463 11.24 -1.30 24.44
CA ASP A 463 11.05 -1.53 25.87
C ASP A 463 11.62 -2.88 26.34
N ASP A 464 11.71 -3.05 27.65
CA ASP A 464 12.19 -4.29 28.27
C ASP A 464 11.36 -5.51 27.84
N GLU A 465 12.04 -6.62 27.56
CA GLU A 465 11.45 -7.87 27.04
C GLU A 465 10.28 -8.36 27.92
N LYS A 466 10.40 -8.30 29.24
CA LYS A 466 9.39 -8.81 30.18
C LYS A 466 8.10 -7.99 30.10
N THR A 467 8.24 -6.67 30.04
CA THR A 467 7.11 -5.74 29.88
C THR A 467 6.39 -5.97 28.55
N VAL A 468 7.16 -6.13 27.47
CA VAL A 468 6.61 -6.39 26.12
C VAL A 468 5.91 -7.75 26.10
N SER A 469 6.53 -8.79 26.69
CA SER A 469 5.97 -10.14 26.75
C SER A 469 4.67 -10.20 27.54
N ALA A 470 4.58 -9.48 28.67
CA ALA A 470 3.34 -9.40 29.47
C ALA A 470 2.19 -8.79 28.65
N LEU A 471 2.41 -7.64 28.01
CA LEU A 471 1.41 -6.96 27.18
C LEU A 471 1.04 -7.77 25.92
N ALA A 472 2.01 -8.43 25.27
CA ALA A 472 1.78 -9.28 24.13
C ALA A 472 0.87 -10.48 24.46
N LYS A 473 1.10 -11.12 25.61
CA LYS A 473 0.26 -12.21 26.12
C LYS A 473 -1.16 -11.75 26.42
N GLU A 474 -1.32 -10.59 27.05
CA GLU A 474 -2.61 -9.96 27.29
C GLU A 474 -3.35 -9.66 25.97
N ALA A 475 -2.62 -9.21 24.95
CA ALA A 475 -3.15 -8.99 23.60
C ALA A 475 -3.44 -10.30 22.83
N GLY A 476 -3.10 -11.49 23.37
CA GLY A 476 -3.36 -12.80 22.76
C GLY A 476 -2.27 -13.28 21.78
N VAL A 477 -1.10 -12.63 21.77
CA VAL A 477 0.06 -13.09 21.00
C VAL A 477 0.84 -14.10 21.85
N THR A 478 0.95 -15.33 21.34
CA THR A 478 1.66 -16.43 21.99
C THR A 478 2.93 -16.76 21.19
N GLY A 479 4.06 -16.92 21.86
CA GLY A 479 5.33 -17.28 21.25
C GLY A 479 6.49 -17.05 22.23
N LYS A 480 7.70 -17.38 21.80
CA LYS A 480 8.91 -17.12 22.57
C LYS A 480 9.23 -15.64 22.53
N SER A 481 9.69 -15.11 23.64
CA SER A 481 10.23 -13.74 23.75
C SER A 481 11.75 -13.76 23.84
N ILE A 482 12.38 -12.67 23.44
CA ILE A 482 13.82 -12.49 23.46
C ILE A 482 14.20 -11.04 23.74
N ASP A 483 15.26 -10.86 24.56
CA ASP A 483 15.94 -9.57 24.73
C ASP A 483 17.00 -9.43 23.64
N MET A 484 16.91 -8.38 22.85
CA MET A 484 17.79 -8.14 21.69
C MET A 484 19.12 -7.47 22.07
N THR A 485 19.36 -7.19 23.35
CA THR A 485 20.61 -6.59 23.82
C THR A 485 21.80 -7.52 23.50
N GLY A 486 22.78 -7.02 22.74
CA GLY A 486 23.99 -7.78 22.38
C GLY A 486 23.82 -8.81 21.26
N ILE A 487 22.62 -8.95 20.68
CA ILE A 487 22.39 -9.80 19.51
C ILE A 487 22.87 -9.07 18.26
N GLN A 488 23.94 -9.59 17.63
CA GLN A 488 24.52 -9.01 16.42
C GLN A 488 23.85 -9.50 15.13
N ASP A 489 23.42 -10.77 15.09
CA ASP A 489 22.77 -11.35 13.90
C ASP A 489 21.32 -11.70 14.18
N VAL A 490 20.45 -10.84 13.71
CA VAL A 490 18.99 -10.95 13.84
C VAL A 490 18.42 -12.17 13.10
N ARG A 491 19.10 -12.63 12.03
CA ARG A 491 18.64 -13.75 11.16
C ARG A 491 18.48 -15.07 11.91
N GLN A 492 19.24 -15.24 12.99
CA GLN A 492 19.24 -16.48 13.79
C GLN A 492 18.00 -16.60 14.69
N VAL A 493 17.41 -15.46 15.09
CA VAL A 493 16.36 -15.44 16.13
C VAL A 493 14.99 -15.06 15.59
N ILE A 494 14.92 -14.45 14.40
CA ILE A 494 13.70 -13.80 13.90
C ILE A 494 12.55 -14.77 13.64
N GLU A 495 12.82 -16.01 13.24
CA GLU A 495 11.77 -17.01 12.96
C GLU A 495 11.24 -17.66 14.22
N ASP A 496 12.12 -17.99 15.17
CA ASP A 496 11.77 -18.78 16.37
C ASP A 496 11.05 -17.96 17.44
N HIS A 497 11.12 -16.63 17.35
CA HIS A 497 10.55 -15.72 18.35
C HIS A 497 9.43 -14.87 17.76
N ALA A 498 8.43 -14.58 18.60
CA ALA A 498 7.30 -13.73 18.24
C ALA A 498 7.35 -12.36 18.96
N ILE A 499 8.13 -12.24 20.02
CA ILE A 499 8.16 -11.06 20.90
C ILE A 499 9.63 -10.64 21.10
N PHE A 500 9.93 -9.39 20.76
CA PHE A 500 11.28 -8.84 20.79
C PHE A 500 11.31 -7.57 21.65
N GLY A 501 12.12 -7.58 22.70
CA GLY A 501 12.34 -6.45 23.59
C GLY A 501 13.71 -5.81 23.40
N ARG A 502 13.88 -4.56 23.81
CA ARG A 502 15.12 -3.76 23.71
C ARG A 502 15.70 -3.68 22.30
N VAL A 503 14.82 -3.64 21.31
CA VAL A 503 15.20 -3.57 19.90
C VAL A 503 15.60 -2.14 19.53
N THR A 504 16.77 -1.98 18.89
CA THR A 504 17.21 -0.68 18.34
C THR A 504 16.53 -0.40 16.99
N PRO A 505 16.50 0.86 16.52
CA PRO A 505 15.98 1.19 15.20
C PRO A 505 16.65 0.43 14.05
N GLU A 506 17.97 0.24 14.12
CA GLU A 506 18.76 -0.52 13.14
C GLU A 506 18.36 -1.99 13.16
N GLN A 507 18.23 -2.59 14.35
CA GLN A 507 17.77 -3.97 14.49
C GLN A 507 16.33 -4.13 13.95
N LYS A 508 15.43 -3.16 14.17
CA LYS A 508 14.08 -3.18 13.58
C LYS A 508 14.14 -3.28 12.05
N LYS A 509 15.00 -2.46 11.42
CA LYS A 509 15.23 -2.51 9.97
C LYS A 509 15.77 -3.86 9.53
N GLU A 510 16.81 -4.38 10.20
CA GLU A 510 17.42 -5.67 9.86
C GLU A 510 16.44 -6.85 10.02
N MET A 511 15.54 -6.80 11.01
CA MET A 511 14.49 -7.81 11.19
C MET A 511 13.56 -7.88 9.98
N ILE A 512 13.16 -6.73 9.44
CA ILE A 512 12.33 -6.68 8.22
C ILE A 512 13.09 -7.26 7.02
N ILE A 513 14.36 -6.86 6.85
CA ILE A 513 15.21 -7.38 5.76
C ILE A 513 15.38 -8.90 5.88
N ALA A 514 15.69 -9.41 7.08
CA ALA A 514 15.89 -10.84 7.33
C ALA A 514 14.64 -11.67 7.01
N LEU A 515 13.45 -11.19 7.37
CA LEU A 515 12.18 -11.85 7.02
C LEU A 515 11.96 -11.89 5.50
N LYS A 516 12.24 -10.79 4.80
CA LYS A 516 12.11 -10.71 3.34
C LYS A 516 13.11 -11.63 2.62
N GLU A 517 14.35 -11.71 3.09
CA GLU A 517 15.37 -12.63 2.55
C GLU A 517 14.95 -14.10 2.67
N LYS A 518 14.16 -14.45 3.70
CA LYS A 518 13.56 -15.78 3.89
C LYS A 518 12.29 -16.01 3.07
N GLY A 519 11.85 -15.03 2.27
CA GLY A 519 10.72 -15.13 1.36
C GLY A 519 9.38 -14.72 1.94
N HIS A 520 9.35 -14.12 3.14
CA HIS A 520 8.14 -13.58 3.73
C HIS A 520 7.71 -12.28 3.06
N THR A 521 6.40 -12.06 3.00
CA THR A 521 5.80 -10.77 2.63
C THR A 521 5.44 -10.03 3.91
N VAL A 522 6.20 -8.99 4.21
CA VAL A 522 6.20 -8.34 5.52
C VAL A 522 5.41 -7.04 5.52
N ALA A 523 4.42 -6.94 6.42
CA ALA A 523 3.84 -5.66 6.80
C ALA A 523 4.45 -5.17 8.12
N MET A 524 4.69 -3.86 8.22
CA MET A 524 5.16 -3.19 9.43
C MET A 524 4.22 -2.07 9.83
N THR A 525 3.84 -2.04 11.12
CA THR A 525 3.12 -0.90 11.71
C THR A 525 4.02 -0.17 12.69
N GLY A 526 3.97 1.15 12.70
CA GLY A 526 4.71 1.98 13.63
C GLY A 526 4.16 3.39 13.69
N ASP A 527 4.49 4.13 14.74
CA ASP A 527 4.05 5.50 14.98
C ASP A 527 5.21 6.47 15.26
N GLY A 528 6.36 5.94 15.65
CA GLY A 528 7.53 6.71 16.06
C GLY A 528 8.53 7.01 14.96
N VAL A 529 9.47 7.92 15.25
CA VAL A 529 10.64 8.18 14.41
C VAL A 529 11.53 6.95 14.33
N ASN A 530 11.61 6.17 15.42
CA ASN A 530 12.41 4.94 15.52
C ASN A 530 11.95 3.83 14.56
N ASP A 531 10.74 3.94 14.01
CA ASP A 531 10.16 2.97 13.08
C ASP A 531 10.39 3.30 11.62
N VAL A 532 10.81 4.53 11.33
CA VAL A 532 10.93 5.09 9.98
C VAL A 532 11.77 4.20 9.06
N MET A 533 12.93 3.71 9.54
CA MET A 533 13.80 2.84 8.75
C MET A 533 13.15 1.47 8.47
N ALA A 534 12.49 0.88 9.46
CA ALA A 534 11.76 -0.38 9.30
C ALA A 534 10.52 -0.24 8.40
N LEU A 535 9.77 0.86 8.55
CA LEU A 535 8.63 1.20 7.66
C LEU A 535 9.09 1.36 6.21
N LYS A 536 10.26 1.96 5.98
CA LYS A 536 10.84 2.13 4.65
C LYS A 536 11.19 0.80 3.99
N GLU A 537 11.67 -0.18 4.75
CA GLU A 537 12.08 -1.48 4.23
C GLU A 537 10.92 -2.47 4.06
N ALA A 538 9.83 -2.32 4.80
CA ALA A 538 8.67 -3.20 4.73
C ALA A 538 8.03 -3.21 3.33
N ASP A 539 7.45 -4.36 2.95
CA ASP A 539 6.69 -4.48 1.70
C ASP A 539 5.39 -3.68 1.76
N CYS A 540 4.77 -3.60 2.93
CA CYS A 540 3.63 -2.75 3.22
C CYS A 540 3.84 -2.06 4.56
N SER A 541 3.91 -0.73 4.57
CA SER A 541 4.10 0.07 5.78
C SER A 541 2.83 0.82 6.15
N ILE A 542 2.50 0.81 7.44
CA ILE A 542 1.26 1.36 7.99
C ILE A 542 1.61 2.26 9.18
N ALA A 543 1.30 3.55 9.10
CA ALA A 543 1.48 4.48 10.19
C ALA A 543 0.17 4.79 10.91
N MET A 544 0.27 5.09 12.21
CA MET A 544 -0.86 5.59 13.00
C MET A 544 -1.09 7.08 12.72
N GLY A 545 -2.32 7.55 12.84
CA GLY A 545 -2.69 8.96 12.61
C GLY A 545 -2.07 9.92 13.64
N SER A 546 -1.94 9.49 14.89
CA SER A 546 -1.24 10.20 15.96
C SER A 546 0.28 10.12 15.87
N GLY A 547 0.81 9.24 15.01
CA GLY A 547 2.24 9.03 14.86
C GLY A 547 2.99 10.27 14.33
N SER A 548 4.32 10.18 14.36
CA SER A 548 5.20 11.24 13.87
C SER A 548 4.93 11.56 12.40
N GLU A 549 5.12 12.82 12.00
CA GLU A 549 4.96 13.23 10.60
C GLU A 549 5.90 12.47 9.67
N ALA A 550 7.08 12.12 10.16
CA ALA A 550 8.06 11.32 9.45
C ALA A 550 7.54 9.90 9.14
N ALA A 551 6.99 9.21 10.15
CA ALA A 551 6.40 7.88 9.96
C ALA A 551 5.21 7.95 8.98
N LYS A 552 4.33 8.94 9.13
CA LYS A 552 3.18 9.14 8.23
C LYS A 552 3.59 9.39 6.79
N LYS A 553 4.65 10.17 6.54
CA LYS A 553 5.10 10.51 5.19
C LYS A 553 5.73 9.34 4.44
N ILE A 554 6.38 8.42 5.16
CA ILE A 554 7.07 7.26 4.59
C ILE A 554 6.14 6.06 4.43
N ALA A 555 5.12 5.96 5.28
CA ALA A 555 4.21 4.83 5.27
C ALA A 555 3.40 4.75 3.97
N SER A 556 3.16 3.55 3.49
CA SER A 556 2.30 3.30 2.32
C SER A 556 0.82 3.57 2.62
N MET A 557 0.44 3.46 3.90
CA MET A 557 -0.91 3.73 4.40
C MET A 557 -0.85 4.45 5.76
N VAL A 558 -1.86 5.29 6.04
CA VAL A 558 -2.03 5.95 7.34
C VAL A 558 -3.41 5.65 7.90
N LEU A 559 -3.48 5.16 9.14
CA LEU A 559 -4.72 4.91 9.87
C LEU A 559 -5.17 6.22 10.54
N LEU A 560 -6.03 6.98 9.86
CA LEU A 560 -6.56 8.23 10.41
C LEU A 560 -7.36 7.96 11.70
N ASN A 561 -7.28 8.88 12.67
CA ASN A 561 -7.96 8.76 13.97
C ASN A 561 -7.55 7.50 14.77
N ASP A 562 -6.35 6.96 14.53
CA ASP A 562 -5.78 5.81 15.24
C ASP A 562 -6.69 4.57 15.30
N GLN A 563 -7.48 4.40 14.25
CA GLN A 563 -8.43 3.29 14.19
C GLN A 563 -7.74 1.97 13.83
N PHE A 564 -7.02 1.38 14.81
CA PHE A 564 -6.38 0.07 14.67
C PHE A 564 -7.37 -1.02 14.18
N LYS A 565 -8.65 -0.91 14.53
CA LYS A 565 -9.75 -1.77 14.03
C LYS A 565 -9.94 -1.74 12.51
N SER A 566 -9.32 -0.80 11.79
CA SER A 566 -9.39 -0.75 10.33
C SER A 566 -8.45 -1.75 9.64
N LEU A 567 -7.41 -2.28 10.32
CA LEU A 567 -6.45 -3.24 9.75
C LEU A 567 -7.11 -4.50 9.14
N PRO A 568 -8.04 -5.20 9.81
CA PRO A 568 -8.76 -6.31 9.21
C PRO A 568 -9.48 -5.95 7.92
N SER A 569 -10.03 -4.73 7.86
CA SER A 569 -10.74 -4.24 6.68
C SER A 569 -9.80 -3.99 5.51
N ILE A 570 -8.56 -3.54 5.75
CA ILE A 570 -7.56 -3.32 4.71
C ILE A 570 -7.16 -4.65 4.08
N LEU A 571 -6.88 -5.67 4.91
CA LEU A 571 -6.59 -7.03 4.43
C LEU A 571 -7.76 -7.61 3.62
N HIS A 572 -8.99 -7.43 4.11
CA HIS A 572 -10.21 -7.88 3.44
C HIS A 572 -10.37 -7.23 2.06
N GLU A 573 -10.27 -5.90 1.97
CA GLU A 573 -10.40 -5.18 0.68
C GLU A 573 -9.25 -5.50 -0.27
N GLY A 574 -8.02 -5.64 0.23
CA GLY A 574 -6.88 -6.07 -0.58
C GLY A 574 -7.11 -7.44 -1.25
N ARG A 575 -7.59 -8.42 -0.48
CA ARG A 575 -7.95 -9.75 -1.02
C ARG A 575 -9.09 -9.67 -2.03
N CYS A 576 -10.11 -8.86 -1.78
CA CYS A 576 -11.19 -8.63 -2.73
C CYS A 576 -10.68 -8.09 -4.07
N ILE A 577 -9.79 -7.10 -4.03
CA ILE A 577 -9.21 -6.49 -5.23
C ILE A 577 -8.45 -7.53 -6.05
N ILE A 578 -7.52 -8.26 -5.44
CA ILE A 578 -6.69 -9.24 -6.17
C ILE A 578 -7.55 -10.36 -6.75
N ASN A 579 -8.46 -10.95 -5.96
CA ASN A 579 -9.31 -12.02 -6.43
C ASN A 579 -10.21 -11.57 -7.58
N ASN A 580 -10.74 -10.36 -7.52
CA ASN A 580 -11.57 -9.81 -8.58
C ASN A 580 -10.75 -9.55 -9.85
N ILE A 581 -9.53 -8.98 -9.71
CA ILE A 581 -8.66 -8.77 -10.86
C ILE A 581 -8.21 -10.10 -11.48
N GLN A 582 -7.85 -11.11 -10.68
CA GLN A 582 -7.51 -12.45 -11.22
C GLN A 582 -8.67 -13.08 -11.98
N ARG A 583 -9.89 -12.94 -11.45
CA ARG A 583 -11.11 -13.45 -12.08
C ARG A 583 -11.37 -12.76 -13.42
N THR A 584 -11.37 -11.44 -13.43
CA THR A 584 -11.65 -10.65 -14.63
C THR A 584 -10.53 -10.80 -15.67
N ALA A 585 -9.26 -10.81 -15.23
CA ALA A 585 -8.13 -11.07 -16.11
C ALA A 585 -8.25 -12.43 -16.83
N SER A 586 -8.67 -13.48 -16.13
CA SER A 586 -8.87 -14.80 -16.74
C SER A 586 -9.96 -14.79 -17.83
N LEU A 587 -11.05 -14.03 -17.64
CA LEU A 587 -12.10 -13.89 -18.65
C LEU A 587 -11.58 -13.18 -19.93
N PHE A 588 -10.83 -12.09 -19.78
CA PHE A 588 -10.26 -11.37 -20.92
C PHE A 588 -9.20 -12.19 -21.65
N LEU A 589 -8.36 -12.93 -20.90
CA LEU A 589 -7.31 -13.72 -21.51
C LEU A 589 -7.83 -14.89 -22.35
N VAL A 590 -8.99 -15.47 -22.04
CA VAL A 590 -9.59 -16.52 -22.88
C VAL A 590 -9.69 -16.05 -24.32
N LYS A 591 -10.29 -14.86 -24.55
CA LYS A 591 -10.44 -14.28 -25.91
C LYS A 591 -9.08 -14.05 -26.56
N THR A 592 -8.18 -13.42 -25.85
CA THR A 592 -6.83 -13.11 -26.37
C THR A 592 -6.08 -14.39 -26.77
N LEU A 593 -6.12 -15.43 -25.94
CA LEU A 593 -5.41 -16.69 -26.18
C LEU A 593 -6.03 -17.50 -27.33
N PHE A 594 -7.36 -17.62 -27.42
CA PHE A 594 -7.93 -18.34 -28.54
C PHE A 594 -7.78 -17.56 -29.86
N SER A 595 -7.90 -16.23 -29.84
CA SER A 595 -7.67 -15.43 -31.04
C SER A 595 -6.23 -15.53 -31.54
N PHE A 596 -5.26 -15.56 -30.62
CA PHE A 596 -3.86 -15.82 -30.97
C PHE A 596 -3.68 -17.24 -31.57
N GLY A 597 -4.25 -18.26 -30.89
CA GLY A 597 -4.18 -19.65 -31.42
C GLY A 597 -4.85 -19.81 -32.78
N LEU A 598 -6.00 -19.16 -32.98
CA LEU A 598 -6.72 -19.18 -34.26
C LEU A 598 -5.97 -18.38 -35.36
N SER A 599 -5.29 -17.28 -34.99
CA SER A 599 -4.45 -16.53 -35.92
C SER A 599 -3.30 -17.39 -36.46
N LEU A 600 -2.62 -18.12 -35.55
CA LEU A 600 -1.60 -19.09 -35.96
C LEU A 600 -2.18 -20.22 -36.81
N LEU A 601 -3.34 -20.74 -36.42
CA LEU A 601 -4.02 -21.80 -37.20
C LEU A 601 -4.44 -21.30 -38.57
N THR A 602 -4.91 -20.06 -38.70
CA THR A 602 -5.24 -19.44 -39.99
C THR A 602 -4.01 -19.28 -40.86
N LEU A 603 -2.86 -18.91 -40.29
CA LEU A 603 -1.62 -18.80 -41.06
C LEU A 603 -1.15 -20.15 -41.70
N VAL A 604 -1.42 -21.26 -41.00
CA VAL A 604 -0.93 -22.60 -41.38
C VAL A 604 -1.97 -23.45 -42.09
N TRP A 605 -3.23 -23.42 -41.66
CA TRP A 605 -4.24 -24.38 -42.04
C TRP A 605 -5.53 -23.79 -42.59
N LEU A 606 -6.19 -22.82 -41.94
CA LEU A 606 -7.47 -22.28 -42.34
C LEU A 606 -7.30 -21.36 -43.57
N THR A 607 -8.30 -21.31 -44.43
CA THR A 607 -8.37 -20.38 -45.57
C THR A 607 -8.61 -18.94 -45.06
N GLU A 608 -9.54 -18.78 -44.15
CA GLU A 608 -9.94 -17.48 -43.61
C GLU A 608 -9.98 -17.52 -42.08
N TYR A 609 -9.90 -16.34 -41.44
CA TYR A 609 -10.12 -16.23 -39.98
C TYR A 609 -11.59 -16.47 -39.67
N PRO A 610 -11.94 -17.36 -38.70
CA PRO A 610 -13.31 -17.86 -38.53
C PRO A 610 -14.34 -16.90 -37.99
N PHE A 611 -13.97 -15.67 -37.64
CA PHE A 611 -14.87 -14.68 -37.03
C PHE A 611 -14.84 -13.35 -37.79
N GLN A 612 -15.98 -12.67 -37.75
CA GLN A 612 -16.06 -11.23 -38.07
C GLN A 612 -15.89 -10.36 -36.79
N PRO A 613 -15.45 -9.09 -36.92
CA PRO A 613 -15.22 -8.21 -35.76
C PRO A 613 -16.47 -8.06 -34.86
N ILE A 614 -17.66 -7.98 -35.46
CA ILE A 614 -18.93 -7.82 -34.72
C ILE A 614 -19.29 -9.05 -33.89
N GLN A 615 -18.97 -10.28 -34.36
CA GLN A 615 -19.21 -11.53 -33.66
C GLN A 615 -18.32 -11.65 -32.42
N LEU A 616 -17.04 -11.27 -32.53
CA LEU A 616 -16.14 -11.20 -31.39
C LEU A 616 -16.55 -10.11 -30.41
N THR A 617 -17.13 -9.02 -30.89
CA THR A 617 -17.67 -7.94 -30.04
C THR A 617 -18.87 -8.43 -29.22
N LEU A 618 -19.77 -9.22 -29.83
CA LEU A 618 -20.88 -9.88 -29.12
C LEU A 618 -20.39 -10.75 -27.99
N ILE A 619 -19.45 -11.66 -28.27
CA ILE A 619 -18.86 -12.58 -27.29
C ILE A 619 -18.16 -11.79 -26.19
N SER A 620 -17.34 -10.78 -26.56
CA SER A 620 -16.59 -9.95 -25.62
C SER A 620 -17.50 -9.18 -24.69
N THR A 621 -18.59 -8.59 -25.21
CA THR A 621 -19.50 -7.77 -24.42
C THR A 621 -20.27 -8.61 -23.40
N LEU A 622 -20.88 -9.73 -23.84
CA LEU A 622 -21.78 -10.52 -23.01
C LEU A 622 -21.08 -11.54 -22.12
N ALA A 623 -19.97 -12.13 -22.57
CA ALA A 623 -19.29 -13.16 -21.79
C ALA A 623 -18.04 -12.64 -21.03
N THR A 624 -17.55 -11.44 -21.36
CA THR A 624 -16.31 -10.91 -20.75
C THR A 624 -16.50 -9.52 -20.17
N GLY A 625 -16.82 -8.50 -20.97
CA GLY A 625 -16.78 -7.10 -20.56
C GLY A 625 -17.78 -6.75 -19.46
N LEU A 626 -19.09 -6.89 -19.76
CA LEU A 626 -20.16 -6.59 -18.82
C LEU A 626 -20.09 -7.46 -17.53
N PRO A 627 -19.92 -8.80 -17.63
CA PRO A 627 -19.75 -9.62 -16.43
C PRO A 627 -18.52 -9.24 -15.60
N SER A 628 -17.39 -8.95 -16.22
CA SER A 628 -16.17 -8.56 -15.53
C SER A 628 -16.35 -7.27 -14.74
N PHE A 629 -17.06 -6.29 -15.30
CA PHE A 629 -17.39 -5.05 -14.60
C PHE A 629 -18.23 -5.30 -13.35
N ILE A 630 -19.29 -6.10 -13.45
CA ILE A 630 -20.17 -6.43 -12.33
C ILE A 630 -19.40 -7.23 -11.25
N LEU A 631 -18.61 -8.23 -11.67
CA LEU A 631 -17.82 -9.07 -10.77
C LEU A 631 -16.69 -8.29 -10.06
N THR A 632 -16.19 -7.22 -10.65
CA THR A 632 -15.18 -6.35 -10.02
C THR A 632 -15.74 -5.59 -8.80
N LEU A 633 -17.04 -5.31 -8.80
CA LEU A 633 -17.71 -4.61 -7.70
C LEU A 633 -18.12 -5.55 -6.55
N GLU A 634 -18.15 -6.86 -6.78
CA GLU A 634 -18.57 -7.86 -5.79
C GLU A 634 -17.43 -8.21 -4.82
N PRO A 635 -17.66 -8.24 -3.49
CA PRO A 635 -16.63 -8.61 -2.52
C PRO A 635 -16.28 -10.11 -2.63
N ASN A 636 -14.97 -10.41 -2.72
CA ASN A 636 -14.43 -11.77 -2.71
C ASN A 636 -13.12 -11.81 -1.90
N ALA A 637 -13.22 -12.00 -0.61
CA ALA A 637 -12.11 -11.93 0.33
C ALA A 637 -11.43 -13.28 0.63
N THR A 638 -11.56 -14.28 -0.24
CA THR A 638 -10.83 -15.54 -0.09
C THR A 638 -9.31 -15.29 -0.07
N ARG A 639 -8.58 -16.14 0.68
CA ARG A 639 -7.12 -16.03 0.76
C ARG A 639 -6.50 -16.09 -0.65
N VAL A 640 -5.59 -15.17 -0.91
CA VAL A 640 -4.84 -15.12 -2.18
C VAL A 640 -3.63 -16.04 -2.05
N GLU A 641 -3.56 -17.07 -2.90
CA GLU A 641 -2.46 -18.02 -2.92
C GLU A 641 -1.79 -18.07 -4.30
N GLY A 642 -0.48 -18.29 -4.32
CA GLY A 642 0.31 -18.49 -5.53
C GLY A 642 0.52 -17.23 -6.38
N ASN A 643 1.16 -17.44 -7.54
CA ASN A 643 1.49 -16.38 -8.48
C ASN A 643 0.27 -15.93 -9.30
N PHE A 644 0.15 -14.62 -9.53
CA PHE A 644 -0.96 -14.02 -10.28
C PHE A 644 -1.10 -14.60 -11.70
N LEU A 645 -0.01 -14.63 -12.47
CA LEU A 645 -0.02 -15.12 -13.86
C LEU A 645 -0.45 -16.58 -13.94
N VAL A 646 0.12 -17.41 -13.06
CA VAL A 646 -0.19 -18.84 -13.00
C VAL A 646 -1.69 -19.08 -12.74
N ASN A 647 -2.26 -18.34 -11.81
CA ASN A 647 -3.67 -18.43 -11.47
C ASN A 647 -4.58 -17.98 -12.63
N VAL A 648 -4.20 -16.92 -13.33
CA VAL A 648 -4.95 -16.38 -14.45
C VAL A 648 -4.87 -17.32 -15.66
N PHE A 649 -3.67 -17.76 -16.02
CA PHE A 649 -3.46 -18.66 -17.18
C PHE A 649 -4.08 -20.04 -16.95
N SER A 650 -4.00 -20.59 -15.73
CA SER A 650 -4.63 -21.88 -15.40
C SER A 650 -6.15 -21.91 -15.60
N ARG A 651 -6.81 -20.74 -15.47
CA ARG A 651 -8.26 -20.60 -15.69
C ARG A 651 -8.60 -20.23 -17.14
N ALA A 652 -7.72 -19.52 -17.84
CA ALA A 652 -7.97 -19.03 -19.19
C ALA A 652 -7.62 -20.05 -20.28
N LEU A 653 -6.49 -20.77 -20.14
CA LEU A 653 -6.02 -21.75 -21.13
C LEU A 653 -7.02 -22.86 -21.45
N PRO A 654 -7.70 -23.50 -20.49
CA PRO A 654 -8.70 -24.52 -20.79
C PRO A 654 -9.79 -24.04 -21.74
N GLY A 655 -10.33 -22.83 -21.50
CA GLY A 655 -11.34 -22.24 -22.38
C GLY A 655 -10.78 -21.93 -23.77
N ALA A 656 -9.58 -21.35 -23.85
CA ALA A 656 -8.95 -21.05 -25.15
C ALA A 656 -8.67 -22.32 -25.97
N ILE A 657 -8.14 -23.36 -25.33
CA ILE A 657 -7.87 -24.66 -25.99
C ILE A 657 -9.19 -25.28 -26.51
N CYS A 658 -10.26 -25.23 -25.74
CA CYS A 658 -11.57 -25.75 -26.19
C CYS A 658 -12.05 -25.05 -27.46
N VAL A 659 -11.92 -23.72 -27.57
CA VAL A 659 -12.30 -22.98 -28.81
C VAL A 659 -11.45 -23.42 -29.98
N VAL A 660 -10.12 -23.40 -29.81
CA VAL A 660 -9.18 -23.74 -30.91
C VAL A 660 -9.43 -25.17 -31.41
N VAL A 661 -9.55 -26.14 -30.49
CA VAL A 661 -9.80 -27.56 -30.86
C VAL A 661 -11.17 -27.69 -31.54
N SER A 662 -12.19 -26.99 -31.07
CA SER A 662 -13.51 -27.04 -31.70
C SER A 662 -13.53 -26.45 -33.10
N VAL A 663 -12.77 -25.39 -33.37
CA VAL A 663 -12.62 -24.79 -34.70
C VAL A 663 -11.86 -25.73 -35.61
N ILE A 664 -10.78 -26.39 -35.15
CA ILE A 664 -10.07 -27.41 -35.91
C ILE A 664 -11.03 -28.56 -36.29
N LEU A 665 -11.81 -29.04 -35.34
CA LEU A 665 -12.77 -30.14 -35.61
C LEU A 665 -13.85 -29.71 -36.60
N ALA A 666 -14.37 -28.48 -36.47
CA ALA A 666 -15.34 -27.93 -37.43
C ALA A 666 -14.71 -27.81 -38.85
N SER A 667 -13.46 -27.36 -38.94
CA SER A 667 -12.74 -27.25 -40.19
C SER A 667 -12.50 -28.61 -40.91
N ILE A 668 -12.15 -29.64 -40.14
CA ILE A 668 -11.97 -31.00 -40.67
C ILE A 668 -13.30 -31.58 -41.17
N LEU A 669 -14.40 -31.28 -40.45
CA LEU A 669 -15.72 -31.81 -40.79
C LEU A 669 -16.52 -30.94 -41.79
N THR A 670 -15.95 -29.84 -42.28
CA THR A 670 -16.56 -28.96 -43.29
C THR A 670 -17.12 -29.73 -44.51
N PRO A 671 -16.44 -30.73 -45.11
CA PRO A 671 -16.99 -31.48 -46.20
C PRO A 671 -18.23 -32.31 -45.82
N VAL A 672 -18.25 -32.91 -44.62
CA VAL A 672 -19.35 -33.74 -44.12
C VAL A 672 -20.55 -32.85 -43.71
N LEU A 673 -20.29 -31.69 -43.15
CA LEU A 673 -21.29 -30.73 -42.70
C LEU A 673 -21.85 -29.89 -43.87
N SER A 674 -21.24 -29.96 -45.06
CA SER A 674 -21.60 -29.17 -46.25
C SER A 674 -21.76 -27.68 -45.91
N THR A 675 -20.74 -27.11 -45.20
CA THR A 675 -20.75 -25.73 -44.71
C THR A 675 -20.17 -24.78 -45.76
N ASN A 676 -20.80 -23.63 -45.97
CA ASN A 676 -20.19 -22.47 -46.62
C ASN A 676 -19.43 -21.61 -45.59
N SER A 677 -18.69 -20.58 -46.02
CA SER A 677 -17.87 -19.71 -45.19
C SER A 677 -18.72 -19.02 -44.08
N GLU A 678 -19.92 -18.51 -44.40
CA GLU A 678 -20.80 -17.86 -43.43
C GLU A 678 -21.35 -18.81 -42.37
N GLN A 679 -21.75 -20.04 -42.77
CA GLN A 679 -22.19 -21.09 -41.84
C GLN A 679 -21.05 -21.57 -40.96
N PHE A 680 -19.84 -21.70 -41.48
CA PHE A 680 -18.65 -22.01 -40.71
C PHE A 680 -18.38 -20.97 -39.63
N SER A 681 -18.41 -19.67 -40.01
CA SER A 681 -18.28 -18.56 -39.08
C SER A 681 -19.38 -18.56 -38.00
N THR A 682 -20.63 -18.88 -38.39
CA THR A 682 -21.76 -19.01 -37.44
C THR A 682 -21.51 -20.16 -36.44
N ILE A 683 -21.13 -21.34 -36.90
CA ILE A 683 -20.78 -22.49 -36.05
C ILE A 683 -19.70 -22.11 -35.03
N CYS A 684 -18.61 -21.49 -35.51
CA CYS A 684 -17.51 -21.04 -34.65
C CYS A 684 -17.96 -20.01 -33.61
N THR A 685 -18.84 -19.07 -34.01
CA THR A 685 -19.39 -18.03 -33.11
C THR A 685 -20.27 -18.62 -32.01
N LEU A 686 -21.13 -19.58 -32.33
CA LEU A 686 -21.98 -20.25 -31.35
C LEU A 686 -21.17 -21.05 -30.36
N ILE A 687 -20.19 -21.83 -30.83
CA ILE A 687 -19.30 -22.63 -29.98
C ILE A 687 -18.44 -21.74 -29.08
N ALA A 688 -17.81 -20.70 -29.64
CA ALA A 688 -16.97 -19.77 -28.88
C ALA A 688 -17.76 -18.97 -27.83
N GLY A 689 -18.98 -18.51 -28.20
CA GLY A 689 -19.88 -17.84 -27.27
C GLY A 689 -20.31 -18.72 -26.10
N PHE A 690 -20.75 -19.97 -26.41
CA PHE A 690 -21.10 -20.95 -25.38
C PHE A 690 -19.92 -21.29 -24.48
N ASN A 691 -18.74 -21.52 -25.06
CA ASN A 691 -17.50 -21.75 -24.31
C ASN A 691 -17.16 -20.59 -23.37
N ALA A 692 -17.29 -19.35 -23.83
CA ALA A 692 -17.02 -18.16 -23.02
C ALA A 692 -18.03 -18.03 -21.85
N LEU A 693 -19.32 -18.39 -22.07
CA LEU A 693 -20.33 -18.47 -21.00
C LEU A 693 -20.03 -19.60 -20.00
N CYS A 694 -19.48 -20.73 -20.43
CA CYS A 694 -19.00 -21.78 -19.53
C CYS A 694 -17.82 -21.29 -18.66
N VAL A 695 -16.87 -20.56 -19.24
CA VAL A 695 -15.76 -19.95 -18.47
C VAL A 695 -16.29 -18.93 -17.46
N LEU A 696 -17.24 -18.07 -17.89
CA LEU A 696 -17.90 -17.12 -16.98
C LEU A 696 -18.59 -17.86 -15.81
N THR A 697 -19.33 -18.94 -16.09
CA THR A 697 -19.97 -19.77 -15.08
C THR A 697 -18.94 -20.33 -14.10
N GLY A 698 -17.82 -20.83 -14.57
CA GLY A 698 -16.69 -21.27 -13.77
C GLY A 698 -16.07 -20.17 -12.91
N ALA A 699 -15.97 -18.95 -13.43
CA ALA A 699 -15.48 -17.79 -12.70
C ALA A 699 -16.45 -17.30 -11.61
N CYS A 700 -17.75 -17.66 -11.72
CA CYS A 700 -18.79 -17.31 -10.74
C CYS A 700 -18.88 -18.28 -9.56
N ILE A 701 -18.13 -19.38 -9.54
CA ILE A 701 -18.10 -20.33 -8.43
C ILE A 701 -17.22 -19.79 -7.28
N PRO A 702 -17.66 -19.86 -5.99
CA PRO A 702 -18.99 -20.28 -5.51
C PRO A 702 -20.08 -19.27 -5.87
N PHE A 703 -21.27 -19.78 -6.16
CA PHE A 703 -22.39 -18.95 -6.58
C PHE A 703 -22.99 -18.14 -5.43
N THR A 704 -23.15 -16.83 -5.66
CA THR A 704 -24.00 -15.94 -4.87
C THR A 704 -25.29 -15.64 -5.65
N ARG A 705 -26.30 -15.03 -5.02
CA ARG A 705 -27.54 -14.62 -5.72
C ARG A 705 -27.26 -13.71 -6.92
N LEU A 706 -26.33 -12.78 -6.76
CA LEU A 706 -25.91 -11.87 -7.83
C LEU A 706 -25.24 -12.61 -8.98
N ARG A 707 -24.34 -13.57 -8.70
CA ARG A 707 -23.63 -14.35 -9.72
C ARG A 707 -24.58 -15.28 -10.49
N HIS A 708 -25.57 -15.89 -9.82
CA HIS A 708 -26.61 -16.67 -10.50
C HIS A 708 -27.40 -15.78 -11.47
N LEU A 709 -27.89 -14.64 -10.99
CA LEU A 709 -28.64 -13.70 -11.82
C LEU A 709 -27.80 -13.23 -13.01
N LEU A 710 -26.52 -12.87 -12.76
CA LEU A 710 -25.60 -12.44 -13.81
C LEU A 710 -25.45 -13.49 -14.92
N VAL A 711 -25.16 -14.74 -14.57
CA VAL A 711 -24.98 -15.82 -15.54
C VAL A 711 -26.28 -16.06 -16.33
N ILE A 712 -27.44 -16.12 -15.66
CA ILE A 712 -28.73 -16.29 -16.32
C ILE A 712 -29.03 -15.14 -17.29
N CYS A 713 -28.80 -13.88 -16.88
CA CYS A 713 -29.00 -12.74 -17.74
C CYS A 713 -28.06 -12.78 -18.96
N MET A 714 -26.78 -13.14 -18.79
CA MET A 714 -25.83 -13.21 -19.91
C MET A 714 -26.19 -14.31 -20.90
N ILE A 715 -26.63 -15.48 -20.42
CA ILE A 715 -27.14 -16.56 -21.28
C ILE A 715 -28.39 -16.08 -22.04
N ALA A 716 -29.33 -15.45 -21.35
CA ALA A 716 -30.54 -14.92 -21.97
C ALA A 716 -30.24 -13.85 -23.03
N PHE A 717 -29.38 -12.89 -22.72
CA PHE A 717 -28.98 -11.86 -23.69
C PHE A 717 -28.26 -12.45 -24.89
N PHE A 718 -27.40 -13.46 -24.71
CA PHE A 718 -26.74 -14.15 -25.80
C PHE A 718 -27.77 -14.88 -26.68
N ALA A 719 -28.71 -15.61 -26.10
CA ALA A 719 -29.79 -16.27 -26.84
C ALA A 719 -30.69 -15.27 -27.60
N ILE A 720 -31.10 -14.18 -26.96
CA ILE A 720 -31.86 -13.09 -27.60
C ILE A 720 -31.09 -12.51 -28.78
N SER A 721 -29.78 -12.28 -28.65
CA SER A 721 -28.92 -11.75 -29.72
C SER A 721 -28.88 -12.69 -30.92
N ILE A 722 -28.82 -14.02 -30.68
CA ILE A 722 -28.82 -15.03 -31.74
C ILE A 722 -30.17 -15.15 -32.43
N ILE A 723 -31.28 -15.10 -31.67
CA ILE A 723 -32.62 -15.34 -32.22
C ILE A 723 -33.17 -14.10 -32.91
N PHE A 724 -33.10 -12.94 -32.28
CA PHE A 724 -33.78 -11.71 -32.77
C PHE A 724 -32.83 -10.79 -33.55
N PHE A 725 -31.54 -10.83 -33.33
CA PHE A 725 -30.53 -9.96 -33.93
C PHE A 725 -29.54 -10.70 -34.83
N HIS A 726 -29.89 -11.93 -35.28
CA HIS A 726 -29.02 -12.77 -36.10
C HIS A 726 -28.45 -12.04 -37.33
N ASN A 727 -29.31 -11.30 -38.07
CA ASN A 727 -28.89 -10.54 -39.26
C ASN A 727 -27.87 -9.43 -38.91
N PHE A 728 -28.00 -8.83 -37.71
CA PHE A 728 -27.11 -7.75 -37.28
C PHE A 728 -25.70 -8.33 -36.97
N PHE A 729 -25.62 -9.54 -36.41
CA PHE A 729 -24.37 -10.20 -36.05
C PHE A 729 -23.84 -11.16 -37.13
N TYR A 730 -24.39 -11.13 -38.35
CA TYR A 730 -24.02 -12.03 -39.44
C TYR A 730 -24.12 -13.51 -39.04
N ILE A 731 -25.15 -13.88 -38.32
CA ILE A 731 -25.48 -15.25 -37.95
C ILE A 731 -26.50 -15.78 -38.97
N VAL A 732 -26.11 -16.80 -39.72
CA VAL A 732 -26.95 -17.41 -40.75
C VAL A 732 -27.62 -18.69 -40.30
N PRO A 733 -28.78 -19.10 -40.87
CA PRO A 733 -29.42 -20.36 -40.56
C PRO A 733 -28.54 -21.57 -40.79
N LEU A 734 -28.56 -22.53 -39.87
CA LEU A 734 -27.82 -23.75 -39.90
C LEU A 734 -28.71 -24.93 -40.30
N ASN A 735 -28.16 -25.90 -41.00
CA ASN A 735 -28.82 -27.19 -41.29
C ASN A 735 -28.88 -28.09 -40.06
N ILE A 736 -29.76 -29.08 -40.09
CA ILE A 736 -29.94 -29.99 -38.94
C ILE A 736 -28.65 -30.69 -38.54
N THR A 737 -27.85 -31.13 -39.48
CA THR A 737 -26.52 -31.78 -39.24
C THR A 737 -25.53 -30.84 -38.54
N GLN A 738 -25.53 -29.55 -38.94
CA GLN A 738 -24.71 -28.50 -38.35
C GLN A 738 -25.18 -28.16 -36.92
N ILE A 739 -26.50 -28.11 -36.66
CA ILE A 739 -27.05 -27.88 -35.34
C ILE A 739 -26.70 -29.06 -34.41
N ILE A 740 -26.82 -30.30 -34.86
CA ILE A 740 -26.44 -31.49 -34.09
C ILE A 740 -24.95 -31.43 -33.72
N PHE A 741 -24.08 -31.09 -34.69
CA PHE A 741 -22.65 -30.90 -34.42
C PHE A 741 -22.38 -29.85 -33.33
N VAL A 742 -22.98 -28.66 -33.44
CA VAL A 742 -22.85 -27.59 -32.42
C VAL A 742 -23.30 -28.07 -31.06
N LEU A 743 -24.45 -28.75 -30.97
CA LEU A 743 -24.96 -29.28 -29.70
C LEU A 743 -24.01 -30.32 -29.07
N ILE A 744 -23.48 -31.24 -29.87
CA ILE A 744 -22.54 -32.26 -29.36
C ILE A 744 -21.27 -31.56 -28.81
N VAL A 745 -20.69 -30.62 -29.56
CA VAL A 745 -19.50 -29.87 -29.12
C VAL A 745 -19.82 -29.08 -27.85
N CYS A 746 -20.92 -28.37 -27.79
CA CYS A 746 -21.35 -27.63 -26.62
C CYS A 746 -21.52 -28.49 -25.36
N VAL A 747 -22.08 -29.69 -25.50
CA VAL A 747 -22.19 -30.63 -24.37
C VAL A 747 -20.83 -31.10 -23.87
N MET A 748 -19.86 -31.31 -24.79
CA MET A 748 -18.51 -31.79 -24.42
C MET A 748 -17.64 -30.68 -23.75
N ILE A 749 -17.83 -29.42 -24.08
CA ILE A 749 -17.02 -28.28 -23.58
C ILE A 749 -16.92 -28.25 -22.06
N PRO A 750 -18.00 -28.27 -21.26
CA PRO A 750 -17.90 -28.21 -19.79
C PRO A 750 -17.06 -29.33 -19.19
N PHE A 751 -17.17 -30.56 -19.73
CA PHE A 751 -16.40 -31.72 -19.28
C PHE A 751 -14.93 -31.58 -19.59
N ILE A 752 -14.59 -31.16 -20.80
CA ILE A 752 -13.20 -30.93 -21.24
C ILE A 752 -12.58 -29.77 -20.43
N GLN A 753 -13.29 -28.66 -20.27
CA GLN A 753 -12.82 -27.54 -19.45
C GLN A 753 -12.55 -27.97 -17.99
N ARG A 754 -13.47 -28.75 -17.38
CA ARG A 754 -13.28 -29.25 -16.03
C ARG A 754 -12.06 -30.14 -15.90
N PHE A 755 -11.88 -31.07 -16.85
CA PHE A 755 -10.71 -31.96 -16.90
C PHE A 755 -9.41 -31.15 -17.02
N LEU A 756 -9.33 -30.24 -17.99
CA LEU A 756 -8.16 -29.39 -18.21
C LEU A 756 -7.86 -28.49 -17.00
N ASN A 757 -8.89 -27.89 -16.37
CA ASN A 757 -8.73 -27.09 -15.17
C ASN A 757 -8.09 -27.89 -14.02
N LEU A 758 -8.54 -29.14 -13.81
CA LEU A 758 -7.97 -30.02 -12.78
C LEU A 758 -6.54 -30.42 -13.12
N TRP A 759 -6.26 -30.72 -14.39
CA TRP A 759 -4.94 -31.08 -14.86
C TRP A 759 -3.94 -29.94 -14.71
N PHE A 760 -4.28 -28.73 -15.16
CA PHE A 760 -3.43 -27.55 -15.00
C PHE A 760 -3.16 -27.22 -13.52
N LYS A 761 -4.19 -27.26 -12.67
CA LYS A 761 -4.02 -27.06 -11.24
C LYS A 761 -3.07 -28.09 -10.61
N LYS A 762 -3.11 -29.35 -11.04
CA LYS A 762 -2.20 -30.39 -10.53
C LYS A 762 -0.77 -30.16 -10.97
N GLN A 763 -0.52 -29.85 -12.25
CA GLN A 763 0.81 -29.59 -12.81
C GLN A 763 1.46 -28.36 -12.16
N LEU A 764 0.71 -27.27 -12.00
CA LEU A 764 1.22 -26.03 -11.42
C LEU A 764 1.53 -26.17 -9.92
N ARG A 765 0.76 -26.95 -9.17
CA ARG A 765 1.10 -27.28 -7.77
C ARG A 765 2.38 -28.09 -7.64
N LEU A 766 2.67 -28.96 -8.59
CA LEU A 766 3.91 -29.76 -8.61
C LEU A 766 5.16 -28.89 -8.89
N HIS A 767 5.05 -27.92 -9.78
CA HIS A 767 6.14 -26.96 -10.04
C HIS A 767 6.43 -26.04 -8.84
N TYR A 768 5.39 -25.60 -8.11
CA TYR A 768 5.55 -24.70 -6.95
C TYR A 768 6.10 -25.40 -5.68
N LYS A 769 6.05 -26.72 -5.59
CA LYS A 769 6.69 -27.47 -4.48
C LYS A 769 8.18 -27.77 -4.75
N LYS A 770 8.68 -27.48 -5.95
CA LYS A 770 10.08 -27.73 -6.35
C LYS A 770 10.94 -26.47 -6.47
N GLY A 771 10.39 -25.29 -6.36
CA GLY A 771 11.06 -23.97 -6.25
C GLY A 771 10.74 -23.33 -4.93
#